data_ba91262ad52b56c23ae4d16b8b795450
#
_entry.id   ba91262ad52b56c23ae4d16b8b795450
#
_cell.length_a   1.000
_cell.length_b   1.000
_cell.length_c   1.000
_cell.angle_alpha   90.00
_cell.angle_beta   90.00
_cell.angle_gamma   90.00
#
_symmetry.space_group_name_H-M   'P 1'
#
loop_
_entity.id
_entity.type
_entity.pdbx_description
1 polymer ?
#
loop_
_entity_poly.entity_id
_entity_poly.type
_entity_poly.pdbx_seq_one_letter_code
_entity_poly.pdbx_strand_id
1 'polypeptide(L)'
;MGPKDLRKSPGDVKEILKFYFLVQEPDATEPLYEAKFLIIGEGGAGKTSLAKKIETETYKLQSDEKSTQGIDVIRWDFPLPDGQHFRVNIWDFGGQEIYHQTHQFFLTERSLYALVADTRKENTDFYYWLNVVELLSGNSPVFIIKNEKQDRQCEVNERQLRGEFTNLEKVLPTNLDTNRGLPEIKDAIQHYISRLPHVGTSLPKLWVRVRSALENYSRSCNYISQEKYFELCRLNGLTDRKEMLLLSRYLHDLGVCLHFQDDSTLKHYVILKPEWGTTAVYKVLDNDTVKQNLGCFTQDDLEDIWKDSEYADMRDELLQLMMRFKLCYPIPNRSCHYIAPQLLNINQPEYNWDNASNLILRYKYEFMPKGILTRFIVETHPWIEQQKLVWKSGVVLNKDQTRAEVSEHYNQREIKIRVTGNRKKELLAVVTHELEKIHQSFERLQYQTFVPCNCETCKEGKEPQTPYSYPRSVLERRLKAGRYQIECEISYQMVDVRRLIDDVSLQPFGTEEEPDPRIVTLQRELERKRDESLTGQHSQPPTPEPLTSNQTTVNYYDFQLLVTADRKIRASSEQGDEWGEFRLEMNRIKLALRLIEPRQTDTELLKSLGGELYQALLPPKIQSHLRATIAGAEAGGYNVRLRLLFDSPELAALPWEFLYDEGTNTFLANNTQTVLSRYIDIPLQKRDLKAASLPLKILLVISSPTNLTQLDVAGEERLIHEALAKYIEAGQIELDVLREATIRNINQKLREKPYNVFHFIGHGIFENNKGSIALEDQDRKYKLLDDEGFANFFLGNRNLGLAVLNSCQGAAVSSNQVFAGIAPNLVRRGIPAVVAMQYSILDTTAKVFADEFYRTLALSWPVDAAIQTTRNAISMEVGLDKPDFATPVLYMRAKDGMIMSGL
;
A
#
# COMPACT_ATOMS: atom_id res chain seq x y z
N MET A 1 3.87 -25.33 1.38
CA MET A 1 2.98 -24.21 1.80
C MET A 1 1.79 -24.81 2.55
N GLY A 2 1.64 -24.54 3.84
CA GLY A 2 0.51 -24.99 4.62
C GLY A 2 -0.66 -24.00 4.56
N PRO A 3 -1.89 -24.36 4.99
CA PRO A 3 -3.07 -23.48 4.92
C PRO A 3 -2.92 -22.12 5.63
N LYS A 4 -1.94 -21.96 6.50
CA LYS A 4 -1.64 -20.68 7.19
C LYS A 4 -0.77 -19.73 6.36
N ASP A 5 -0.01 -20.24 5.41
CA ASP A 5 0.87 -19.44 4.54
C ASP A 5 0.09 -18.72 3.44
N LEU A 6 -1.06 -19.26 3.07
CA LEU A 6 -2.00 -18.68 2.12
C LEU A 6 -2.67 -17.38 2.61
N ARG A 7 -2.61 -17.11 3.93
CA ARG A 7 -3.21 -15.89 4.51
C ARG A 7 -2.30 -14.67 4.51
N LYS A 8 -0.98 -14.86 4.33
CA LYS A 8 0.02 -13.78 4.44
C LYS A 8 0.56 -13.28 3.09
N SER A 9 0.40 -14.07 2.05
CA SER A 9 0.63 -13.65 0.66
C SER A 9 -0.48 -14.29 -0.16
N PRO A 10 -1.51 -13.57 -0.53
CA PRO A 10 -2.46 -14.03 -1.53
C PRO A 10 -1.74 -14.08 -2.86
N GLY A 11 -0.93 -15.13 -3.04
CA GLY A 11 -0.40 -15.52 -4.32
C GLY A 11 -1.56 -15.84 -5.24
N ASP A 12 -1.43 -15.56 -6.52
CA ASP A 12 -2.41 -15.91 -7.54
C ASP A 12 -2.88 -17.36 -7.32
N VAL A 13 -4.17 -17.54 -7.01
CA VAL A 13 -4.78 -18.87 -6.77
C VAL A 13 -4.44 -19.84 -7.90
N LYS A 14 -4.23 -19.33 -9.10
CA LYS A 14 -3.82 -20.08 -10.28
C LYS A 14 -2.38 -20.56 -10.18
N GLU A 15 -1.48 -19.76 -9.65
CA GLU A 15 -0.09 -20.15 -9.38
C GLU A 15 -0.03 -21.16 -8.24
N ILE A 16 -0.84 -20.98 -7.20
CA ILE A 16 -0.98 -21.94 -6.10
C ILE A 16 -1.54 -23.27 -6.61
N LEU A 17 -2.57 -23.26 -7.45
CA LEU A 17 -3.14 -24.45 -8.07
C LEU A 17 -2.15 -25.10 -9.05
N LYS A 18 -1.46 -24.31 -9.87
CA LYS A 18 -0.42 -24.78 -10.78
C LYS A 18 0.73 -25.43 -10.01
N PHE A 19 1.19 -24.80 -8.96
CA PHE A 19 2.18 -25.35 -8.03
C PHE A 19 1.65 -26.63 -7.36
N TYR A 20 0.40 -26.63 -6.89
CA TYR A 20 -0.23 -27.80 -6.27
C TYR A 20 -0.31 -28.97 -7.24
N PHE A 21 -0.72 -28.76 -8.49
CA PHE A 21 -0.78 -29.83 -9.51
C PHE A 21 0.61 -30.27 -9.95
N LEU A 22 1.57 -29.37 -10.07
CA LEU A 22 2.96 -29.68 -10.43
C LEU A 22 3.63 -30.53 -9.35
N VAL A 23 3.27 -30.30 -8.07
CA VAL A 23 3.76 -31.09 -6.93
C VAL A 23 3.12 -32.48 -6.85
N GLN A 24 1.97 -32.69 -7.49
CA GLN A 24 1.28 -33.99 -7.50
C GLN A 24 1.68 -34.91 -8.67
N GLU A 25 2.42 -34.40 -9.65
CA GLU A 25 2.92 -35.28 -10.73
C GLU A 25 3.98 -36.24 -10.18
N PRO A 26 3.85 -37.57 -10.43
CA PRO A 26 4.85 -38.55 -10.02
C PRO A 26 6.22 -38.17 -10.59
N ASP A 27 7.25 -38.18 -9.77
CA ASP A 27 8.64 -37.85 -10.14
C ASP A 27 8.95 -36.38 -10.52
N ALA A 28 8.02 -35.44 -10.41
CA ALA A 28 8.28 -34.04 -10.76
C ALA A 28 8.86 -33.20 -9.62
N THR A 29 8.90 -33.72 -8.42
CA THR A 29 9.31 -32.96 -7.21
C THR A 29 10.40 -33.65 -6.42
N GLU A 30 11.09 -32.86 -5.63
CA GLU A 30 12.04 -33.29 -4.61
C GLU A 30 11.73 -32.62 -3.27
N PRO A 31 11.80 -33.31 -2.14
CA PRO A 31 11.58 -32.70 -0.83
C PRO A 31 12.72 -31.75 -0.48
N LEU A 32 12.36 -30.61 0.11
CA LEU A 32 13.34 -29.63 0.58
C LEU A 32 13.85 -30.00 1.98
N TYR A 33 15.10 -30.39 2.07
CA TYR A 33 15.80 -30.63 3.34
C TYR A 33 16.83 -29.54 3.59
N GLU A 34 16.34 -28.33 3.79
CA GLU A 34 17.16 -27.16 4.03
C GLU A 34 16.46 -26.15 4.91
N ALA A 35 17.24 -25.48 5.77
CA ALA A 35 16.75 -24.39 6.59
C ALA A 35 17.86 -23.43 7.02
N LYS A 36 17.46 -22.26 7.51
CA LYS A 36 18.32 -21.25 8.12
C LYS A 36 18.49 -21.48 9.61
N PHE A 37 19.73 -21.33 10.08
CA PHE A 37 20.06 -21.23 11.50
C PHE A 37 20.74 -19.88 11.76
N LEU A 38 20.10 -19.00 12.51
CA LEU A 38 20.60 -17.65 12.77
C LEU A 38 21.21 -17.56 14.15
N ILE A 39 22.46 -17.09 14.22
CA ILE A 39 23.17 -16.90 15.47
C ILE A 39 23.24 -15.42 15.79
N ILE A 40 22.56 -15.01 16.85
CA ILE A 40 22.44 -13.62 17.32
C ILE A 40 23.06 -13.45 18.71
N GLY A 41 23.22 -12.22 19.14
CA GLY A 41 23.75 -11.86 20.46
C GLY A 41 24.81 -10.77 20.41
N GLU A 42 25.33 -10.40 21.56
CA GLU A 42 26.25 -9.28 21.71
C GLU A 42 27.63 -9.51 21.08
N GLY A 43 28.37 -8.41 20.87
CA GLY A 43 29.77 -8.44 20.42
C GLY A 43 30.66 -9.23 21.40
N GLY A 44 31.46 -10.13 20.85
CA GLY A 44 32.38 -10.97 21.62
C GLY A 44 31.74 -12.14 22.37
N ALA A 45 30.44 -12.43 22.17
CA ALA A 45 29.76 -13.55 22.82
C ALA A 45 30.27 -14.94 22.36
N GLY A 46 30.88 -15.01 21.19
CA GLY A 46 31.40 -16.26 20.62
C GLY A 46 30.52 -16.86 19.55
N LYS A 47 29.72 -16.03 18.86
CA LYS A 47 28.85 -16.44 17.77
C LYS A 47 29.60 -17.10 16.62
N THR A 48 30.60 -16.40 16.08
CA THR A 48 31.49 -16.89 15.02
C THR A 48 32.21 -18.19 15.40
N SER A 49 32.72 -18.23 16.63
CA SER A 49 33.37 -19.44 17.17
C SER A 49 32.38 -20.62 17.22
N LEU A 50 31.13 -20.39 17.65
CA LEU A 50 30.09 -21.40 17.67
C LEU A 50 29.75 -21.87 16.25
N ALA A 51 29.53 -20.95 15.29
CA ALA A 51 29.24 -21.28 13.91
C ALA A 51 30.32 -22.18 13.28
N LYS A 52 31.60 -21.80 13.42
CA LYS A 52 32.74 -22.57 12.93
C LYS A 52 32.91 -23.92 13.61
N LYS A 53 32.60 -24.01 14.91
CA LYS A 53 32.65 -25.29 15.67
C LYS A 53 31.51 -26.23 15.28
N ILE A 54 30.33 -25.71 14.93
CA ILE A 54 29.22 -26.52 14.40
C ILE A 54 29.62 -27.14 13.05
N GLU A 55 30.22 -26.33 12.17
CA GLU A 55 30.72 -26.81 10.87
C GLU A 55 31.84 -27.82 11.05
N THR A 56 32.87 -27.45 11.83
CA THR A 56 34.09 -28.21 11.99
C THR A 56 34.49 -28.30 13.47
N GLU A 57 34.23 -29.40 14.13
CA GLU A 57 34.50 -29.58 15.57
C GLU A 57 35.96 -29.39 15.95
N THR A 58 36.89 -29.71 15.03
CA THR A 58 38.33 -29.55 15.21
C THR A 58 38.83 -28.11 15.08
N TYR A 59 37.92 -27.16 14.77
CA TYR A 59 38.27 -25.74 14.68
C TYR A 59 38.90 -25.27 16.00
N LYS A 60 40.10 -24.68 15.95
CA LYS A 60 40.76 -24.09 17.11
C LYS A 60 40.42 -22.62 17.23
N LEU A 61 39.99 -22.20 18.41
CA LEU A 61 39.74 -20.81 18.72
C LEU A 61 40.99 -19.96 18.51
N GLN A 62 40.86 -18.83 17.83
CA GLN A 62 41.92 -17.87 17.59
C GLN A 62 41.73 -16.69 18.53
N SER A 63 42.80 -16.31 19.28
CA SER A 63 42.73 -15.19 20.23
C SER A 63 42.58 -13.82 19.55
N ASP A 64 42.98 -13.74 18.29
CA ASP A 64 42.97 -12.56 17.44
C ASP A 64 41.88 -12.60 16.35
N GLU A 65 40.90 -13.48 16.52
CA GLU A 65 39.78 -13.59 15.58
C GLU A 65 39.03 -12.23 15.50
N LYS A 66 39.07 -11.66 14.29
CA LYS A 66 38.39 -10.38 14.02
C LYS A 66 36.88 -10.54 14.18
N SER A 67 36.25 -9.53 14.72
CA SER A 67 34.79 -9.48 14.82
C SER A 67 34.17 -9.53 13.41
N THR A 68 33.17 -10.37 13.24
CA THR A 68 32.41 -10.46 11.97
C THR A 68 31.88 -9.08 11.56
N GLN A 69 32.25 -8.65 10.38
CA GLN A 69 31.72 -7.43 9.77
C GLN A 69 30.52 -7.81 8.90
N GLY A 70 29.33 -7.43 9.35
CA GLY A 70 28.11 -7.79 8.64
C GLY A 70 27.57 -9.17 8.99
N ILE A 71 27.44 -10.00 8.00
CA ILE A 71 26.87 -11.36 8.10
C ILE A 71 27.80 -12.32 7.37
N ASP A 72 28.15 -13.43 8.02
CA ASP A 72 28.79 -14.56 7.39
C ASP A 72 27.81 -15.71 7.25
N VAL A 73 27.80 -16.40 6.10
CA VAL A 73 26.95 -17.56 5.86
C VAL A 73 27.82 -18.82 5.74
N ILE A 74 27.70 -19.69 6.72
CA ILE A 74 28.45 -20.96 6.83
C ILE A 74 27.51 -22.11 6.54
N ARG A 75 27.92 -23.06 5.73
CA ARG A 75 27.11 -24.24 5.37
C ARG A 75 27.51 -25.41 6.23
N TRP A 76 26.50 -26.06 6.83
CA TRP A 76 26.66 -27.32 7.55
C TRP A 76 25.69 -28.36 7.04
N ASP A 77 26.18 -29.50 6.59
CA ASP A 77 25.38 -30.60 6.08
C ASP A 77 25.44 -31.77 7.06
N PHE A 78 24.32 -32.46 7.30
CA PHE A 78 24.26 -33.66 8.12
C PHE A 78 23.28 -34.69 7.54
N PRO A 79 23.50 -36.03 7.77
CA PRO A 79 22.58 -37.05 7.30
C PRO A 79 21.34 -37.14 8.19
N LEU A 80 20.18 -37.31 7.55
CA LEU A 80 18.91 -37.66 8.21
C LEU A 80 18.83 -39.19 8.42
N PRO A 81 17.97 -39.70 9.35
CA PRO A 81 17.79 -41.13 9.61
C PRO A 81 17.37 -41.94 8.38
N ASP A 82 16.76 -41.33 7.39
CA ASP A 82 16.32 -41.91 6.12
C ASP A 82 17.44 -41.95 5.04
N GLY A 83 18.65 -41.48 5.39
CA GLY A 83 19.80 -41.44 4.48
C GLY A 83 19.85 -40.18 3.60
N GLN A 84 18.89 -39.29 3.69
CA GLN A 84 18.92 -38.00 3.00
C GLN A 84 19.92 -37.05 3.68
N HIS A 85 20.44 -36.06 2.96
CA HIS A 85 21.28 -35.00 3.51
C HIS A 85 20.46 -33.75 3.80
N PHE A 86 20.58 -33.25 5.01
CA PHE A 86 19.99 -31.98 5.44
C PHE A 86 21.01 -30.86 5.37
N ARG A 87 20.66 -29.73 4.78
CA ARG A 87 21.51 -28.56 4.67
C ARG A 87 21.06 -27.47 5.65
N VAL A 88 22.01 -27.01 6.44
CA VAL A 88 21.82 -25.85 7.33
C VAL A 88 22.66 -24.68 6.83
N ASN A 89 22.03 -23.57 6.54
CA ASN A 89 22.71 -22.30 6.30
C ASN A 89 22.81 -21.56 7.63
N ILE A 90 24.00 -21.55 8.21
CA ILE A 90 24.30 -20.87 9.48
C ILE A 90 24.62 -19.42 9.16
N TRP A 91 23.80 -18.50 9.69
CA TRP A 91 23.98 -17.06 9.54
C TRP A 91 24.59 -16.50 10.81
N ASP A 92 25.86 -16.13 10.75
CA ASP A 92 26.61 -15.51 11.85
C ASP A 92 26.55 -13.99 11.72
N PHE A 93 25.84 -13.34 12.63
CA PHE A 93 25.65 -11.89 12.63
C PHE A 93 26.74 -11.18 13.45
N GLY A 94 27.33 -10.14 12.87
CA GLY A 94 28.22 -9.23 13.59
C GLY A 94 27.57 -8.66 14.85
N GLY A 95 28.25 -8.69 15.96
CA GLY A 95 27.68 -8.35 17.28
C GLY A 95 27.74 -6.88 17.68
N GLN A 96 28.19 -5.99 16.81
CA GLN A 96 28.28 -4.58 17.12
C GLN A 96 26.90 -3.90 17.07
N GLU A 97 26.65 -2.94 17.94
CA GLU A 97 25.36 -2.27 18.08
C GLU A 97 24.87 -1.60 16.77
N ILE A 98 25.79 -1.07 15.99
CA ILE A 98 25.51 -0.44 14.70
C ILE A 98 24.86 -1.40 13.71
N TYR A 99 25.10 -2.70 13.84
CA TYR A 99 24.54 -3.72 12.93
C TYR A 99 23.13 -4.18 13.30
N HIS A 100 22.68 -3.94 14.55
CA HIS A 100 21.37 -4.41 15.02
C HIS A 100 20.19 -3.91 14.17
N GLN A 101 20.30 -2.71 13.60
CA GLN A 101 19.25 -2.15 12.73
C GLN A 101 19.19 -2.86 11.37
N THR A 102 20.36 -3.28 10.86
CA THR A 102 20.47 -3.95 9.55
C THR A 102 20.09 -5.43 9.66
N HIS A 103 20.40 -6.08 10.80
CA HIS A 103 20.04 -7.47 11.03
C HIS A 103 18.54 -7.72 10.85
N GLN A 104 17.71 -6.75 11.22
CA GLN A 104 16.25 -6.85 11.13
C GLN A 104 15.74 -7.18 9.71
N PHE A 105 16.47 -6.83 8.65
CA PHE A 105 16.09 -7.15 7.28
C PHE A 105 16.32 -8.60 6.89
N PHE A 106 17.10 -9.33 7.67
CA PHE A 106 17.49 -10.72 7.40
C PHE A 106 16.90 -11.72 8.39
N LEU A 107 16.29 -11.23 9.48
CA LEU A 107 15.56 -12.07 10.42
C LEU A 107 14.23 -12.45 9.76
N THR A 108 14.06 -13.74 9.48
CA THR A 108 12.95 -14.28 8.70
C THR A 108 12.21 -15.35 9.49
N GLU A 109 10.95 -15.55 9.18
CA GLU A 109 10.18 -16.71 9.60
C GLU A 109 10.82 -18.01 9.07
N ARG A 110 10.40 -19.14 9.61
CA ARG A 110 10.86 -20.49 9.18
C ARG A 110 12.34 -20.75 9.40
N SER A 111 12.88 -20.16 10.44
CA SER A 111 14.29 -20.30 10.82
C SER A 111 14.40 -20.80 12.25
N LEU A 112 15.55 -21.39 12.59
CA LEU A 112 15.93 -21.65 13.97
C LEU A 112 16.88 -20.56 14.44
N TYR A 113 16.69 -20.03 15.64
CA TYR A 113 17.50 -18.97 16.22
C TYR A 113 18.34 -19.48 17.39
N ALA A 114 19.55 -18.96 17.55
CA ALA A 114 20.37 -19.13 18.73
C ALA A 114 20.87 -17.79 19.25
N LEU A 115 20.46 -17.43 20.45
CA LEU A 115 21.01 -16.32 21.20
C LEU A 115 22.23 -16.77 21.99
N VAL A 116 23.41 -16.32 21.61
CA VAL A 116 24.66 -16.65 22.32
C VAL A 116 24.98 -15.60 23.37
N ALA A 117 25.13 -16.04 24.60
CA ALA A 117 25.45 -15.19 25.74
C ALA A 117 26.86 -15.52 26.27
N ASP A 118 27.68 -14.48 26.51
CA ASP A 118 28.97 -14.61 27.18
C ASP A 118 28.74 -14.59 28.71
N THR A 119 28.93 -15.72 29.38
CA THR A 119 28.67 -15.86 30.81
C THR A 119 29.59 -15.05 31.72
N ARG A 120 30.63 -14.43 31.17
CA ARG A 120 31.49 -13.48 31.90
C ARG A 120 30.86 -12.10 32.05
N LYS A 121 29.84 -11.80 31.19
CA LYS A 121 29.10 -10.57 31.24
C LYS A 121 27.79 -10.81 31.96
N GLU A 122 27.56 -10.12 33.07
CA GLU A 122 26.33 -10.23 33.85
C GLU A 122 25.14 -9.54 33.17
N ASN A 123 25.38 -8.76 32.10
CA ASN A 123 24.41 -7.81 31.52
C ASN A 123 23.96 -8.23 30.12
N THR A 124 23.92 -9.52 29.75
CA THR A 124 23.30 -9.92 28.51
C THR A 124 21.80 -9.63 28.57
N ASP A 125 21.30 -8.74 27.71
CA ASP A 125 19.88 -8.41 27.65
C ASP A 125 19.09 -9.49 26.89
N PHE A 126 18.77 -10.57 27.59
CA PHE A 126 17.97 -11.67 27.04
C PHE A 126 16.61 -11.19 26.54
N TYR A 127 15.99 -10.29 27.27
CA TYR A 127 14.68 -9.75 26.92
C TYR A 127 14.72 -8.98 25.61
N TYR A 128 15.75 -8.16 25.41
CA TYR A 128 15.93 -7.45 24.14
C TYR A 128 15.99 -8.42 22.95
N TRP A 129 16.88 -9.40 23.02
CA TRP A 129 17.08 -10.30 21.89
C TRP A 129 15.88 -11.22 21.64
N LEU A 130 15.24 -11.74 22.69
CA LEU A 130 14.04 -12.58 22.54
C LEU A 130 12.87 -11.79 21.95
N ASN A 131 12.65 -10.54 22.41
CA ASN A 131 11.65 -9.66 21.80
C ASN A 131 11.96 -9.33 20.33
N VAL A 132 13.23 -9.10 19.98
CA VAL A 132 13.63 -8.88 18.58
C VAL A 132 13.29 -10.09 17.71
N VAL A 133 13.60 -11.31 18.19
CA VAL A 133 13.25 -12.55 17.48
C VAL A 133 11.73 -12.67 17.35
N GLU A 134 10.97 -12.45 18.43
CA GLU A 134 9.51 -12.55 18.41
C GLU A 134 8.86 -11.56 17.44
N LEU A 135 9.36 -10.31 17.42
CA LEU A 135 8.83 -9.26 16.54
C LEU A 135 9.07 -9.50 15.05
N LEU A 136 10.19 -10.13 14.69
CA LEU A 136 10.67 -10.17 13.30
C LEU A 136 10.61 -11.56 12.69
N SER A 137 10.55 -12.62 13.51
CA SER A 137 10.55 -14.00 13.03
C SER A 137 9.23 -14.75 13.29
N GLY A 138 8.21 -14.04 13.71
CA GLY A 138 6.95 -14.66 14.10
C GLY A 138 7.12 -15.54 15.33
N ASN A 139 6.84 -16.84 15.20
CA ASN A 139 6.96 -17.80 16.29
C ASN A 139 8.08 -18.82 16.00
N SER A 140 9.16 -18.40 15.36
CA SER A 140 10.31 -19.27 15.08
C SER A 140 10.99 -19.72 16.37
N PRO A 141 11.38 -21.00 16.48
CA PRO A 141 12.02 -21.52 17.70
C PRO A 141 13.35 -20.84 17.97
N VAL A 142 13.63 -20.57 19.24
CA VAL A 142 14.87 -19.94 19.69
C VAL A 142 15.55 -20.73 20.81
N PHE A 143 16.87 -20.80 20.74
CA PHE A 143 17.73 -21.34 21.80
C PHE A 143 18.46 -20.22 22.49
N ILE A 144 18.73 -20.35 23.78
CA ILE A 144 19.76 -19.60 24.49
C ILE A 144 20.98 -20.52 24.67
N ILE A 145 22.13 -20.08 24.13
CA ILE A 145 23.39 -20.80 24.27
C ILE A 145 24.28 -20.01 25.22
N LYS A 146 24.56 -20.56 26.39
CA LYS A 146 25.43 -19.97 27.39
C LYS A 146 26.85 -20.39 27.10
N ASN A 147 27.65 -19.49 26.55
CA ASN A 147 29.07 -19.74 26.30
C ASN A 147 29.88 -19.50 27.59
N GLU A 148 30.15 -20.56 28.35
CA GLU A 148 30.79 -20.55 29.65
C GLU A 148 32.33 -20.40 29.51
N LYS A 149 32.74 -19.23 29.04
CA LYS A 149 34.17 -18.90 28.93
C LYS A 149 34.83 -18.90 30.31
N GLN A 150 36.01 -19.51 30.40
CA GLN A 150 36.73 -19.64 31.66
C GLN A 150 35.92 -20.35 32.76
N ASP A 151 35.01 -21.27 32.33
CA ASP A 151 34.11 -22.04 33.21
C ASP A 151 33.22 -21.16 34.15
N ARG A 152 33.01 -19.91 33.82
CA ARG A 152 32.06 -19.04 34.54
C ARG A 152 30.65 -19.40 34.15
N GLN A 153 29.80 -19.63 35.16
CA GLN A 153 28.38 -19.88 34.99
C GLN A 153 27.57 -18.60 35.12
N CYS A 154 26.52 -18.47 34.35
CA CYS A 154 25.54 -17.42 34.45
C CYS A 154 24.16 -18.05 34.75
N GLU A 155 23.49 -17.56 35.77
CA GLU A 155 22.12 -17.98 36.06
C GLU A 155 21.17 -17.28 35.09
N VAL A 156 20.39 -18.07 34.37
CA VAL A 156 19.30 -17.58 33.51
C VAL A 156 18.00 -18.05 34.14
N ASN A 157 17.09 -17.15 34.46
CA ASN A 157 15.77 -17.51 34.97
C ASN A 157 14.90 -18.10 33.84
N GLU A 158 15.23 -19.33 33.47
CA GLU A 158 14.58 -20.06 32.38
C GLU A 158 13.06 -20.15 32.56
N ARG A 159 12.60 -20.33 33.79
CA ARG A 159 11.17 -20.45 34.09
C ARG A 159 10.42 -19.16 33.77
N GLN A 160 10.99 -18.01 34.08
CA GLN A 160 10.40 -16.71 33.77
C GLN A 160 10.43 -16.44 32.28
N LEU A 161 11.58 -16.66 31.63
CA LEU A 161 11.69 -16.43 30.17
C LEU A 161 10.75 -17.31 29.36
N ARG A 162 10.58 -18.59 29.74
CA ARG A 162 9.60 -19.50 29.10
C ARG A 162 8.16 -19.12 29.39
N GLY A 163 7.89 -18.43 30.48
CA GLY A 163 6.57 -17.89 30.80
C GLY A 163 6.17 -16.74 29.89
N GLU A 164 7.13 -15.94 29.43
CA GLU A 164 6.95 -14.77 28.58
C GLU A 164 7.14 -15.09 27.09
N PHE A 165 8.13 -15.94 26.73
CA PHE A 165 8.48 -16.29 25.35
C PHE A 165 8.17 -17.77 25.06
N THR A 166 7.04 -18.01 24.44
CA THR A 166 6.57 -19.39 24.16
C THR A 166 7.41 -20.12 23.10
N ASN A 167 8.22 -19.41 22.34
CA ASN A 167 9.11 -19.94 21.31
C ASN A 167 10.53 -20.25 21.83
N LEU A 168 10.80 -20.01 23.13
CA LEU A 168 12.07 -20.40 23.74
C LEU A 168 12.09 -21.91 24.01
N GLU A 169 12.85 -22.66 23.19
CA GLU A 169 12.85 -24.12 23.19
C GLU A 169 13.93 -24.75 24.12
N LYS A 170 15.11 -24.18 24.12
CA LYS A 170 16.24 -24.72 24.87
C LYS A 170 17.13 -23.65 25.48
N VAL A 171 17.69 -23.94 26.66
CA VAL A 171 18.81 -23.19 27.24
C VAL A 171 19.96 -24.17 27.42
N LEU A 172 21.05 -24.02 26.66
CA LEU A 172 22.14 -24.96 26.54
C LEU A 172 23.45 -24.30 26.97
N PRO A 173 24.13 -24.85 27.98
CA PRO A 173 25.48 -24.42 28.37
C PRO A 173 26.54 -25.06 27.44
N THR A 174 27.57 -24.30 27.11
CA THR A 174 28.69 -24.79 26.33
C THR A 174 30.01 -24.12 26.77
N ASN A 175 31.11 -24.78 26.63
CA ASN A 175 32.43 -24.19 26.62
C ASN A 175 33.09 -24.50 25.28
N LEU A 176 33.16 -23.47 24.41
CA LEU A 176 33.67 -23.64 23.05
C LEU A 176 35.20 -23.95 22.99
N ASP A 177 35.93 -23.68 24.05
CA ASP A 177 37.36 -24.03 24.10
C ASP A 177 37.55 -25.56 24.26
N THR A 178 36.78 -26.17 25.14
CA THR A 178 36.83 -27.61 25.46
C THR A 178 35.83 -28.45 24.67
N ASN A 179 34.98 -27.85 23.86
CA ASN A 179 33.83 -28.46 23.17
C ASN A 179 32.77 -29.09 24.11
N ARG A 180 32.81 -28.79 25.43
CA ARG A 180 31.79 -29.25 26.38
C ARG A 180 30.43 -28.70 25.97
N GLY A 181 29.40 -29.54 25.85
CA GLY A 181 28.04 -29.17 25.48
C GLY A 181 27.84 -28.91 23.97
N LEU A 182 28.89 -29.00 23.15
CA LEU A 182 28.77 -28.83 21.70
C LEU A 182 27.97 -29.94 21.00
N PRO A 183 28.16 -31.23 21.34
CA PRO A 183 27.35 -32.32 20.78
C PRO A 183 25.86 -32.12 21.07
N GLU A 184 25.50 -31.77 22.29
CA GLU A 184 24.11 -31.52 22.72
C GLU A 184 23.47 -30.36 21.95
N ILE A 185 24.26 -29.31 21.63
CA ILE A 185 23.82 -28.21 20.79
C ILE A 185 23.56 -28.70 19.37
N LYS A 186 24.46 -29.46 18.77
CA LYS A 186 24.29 -30.00 17.41
C LYS A 186 23.07 -30.91 17.34
N ASP A 187 22.85 -31.79 18.28
CA ASP A 187 21.70 -32.67 18.37
C ASP A 187 20.40 -31.88 18.50
N ALA A 188 20.40 -30.84 19.34
CA ALA A 188 19.25 -29.96 19.48
C ALA A 188 18.96 -29.21 18.17
N ILE A 189 19.98 -28.67 17.49
CA ILE A 189 19.81 -28.01 16.20
C ILE A 189 19.21 -29.00 15.19
N GLN A 190 19.77 -30.17 15.02
CA GLN A 190 19.28 -31.20 14.11
C GLN A 190 17.82 -31.55 14.38
N HIS A 191 17.47 -31.72 15.66
CA HIS A 191 16.12 -32.08 16.08
C HIS A 191 15.08 -31.00 15.76
N TYR A 192 15.37 -29.73 16.05
CA TYR A 192 14.38 -28.65 15.87
C TYR A 192 14.36 -28.12 14.43
N ILE A 193 15.52 -28.04 13.76
CA ILE A 193 15.59 -27.50 12.41
C ILE A 193 14.96 -28.44 11.38
N SER A 194 15.07 -29.76 11.57
CA SER A 194 14.43 -30.75 10.70
C SER A 194 12.90 -30.80 10.83
N ARG A 195 12.35 -30.17 11.87
CA ARG A 195 10.90 -30.10 12.14
C ARG A 195 10.26 -28.76 11.81
N LEU A 196 11.02 -27.83 11.22
CA LEU A 196 10.46 -26.55 10.79
C LEU A 196 9.37 -26.79 9.73
N PRO A 197 8.31 -25.98 9.72
CA PRO A 197 7.09 -26.23 8.92
C PRO A 197 7.31 -26.37 7.41
N HIS A 198 8.38 -25.81 6.87
CA HIS A 198 8.72 -25.86 5.44
C HIS A 198 9.63 -27.03 5.07
N VAL A 199 10.21 -27.70 6.04
CA VAL A 199 11.11 -28.84 5.79
C VAL A 199 10.30 -30.04 5.32
N GLY A 200 10.82 -30.76 4.31
CA GLY A 200 10.15 -31.87 3.67
C GLY A 200 9.04 -31.45 2.70
N THR A 201 8.81 -30.15 2.47
CA THR A 201 7.90 -29.73 1.42
C THR A 201 8.48 -30.04 0.04
N SER A 202 7.64 -30.60 -0.81
CA SER A 202 8.04 -30.96 -2.18
C SER A 202 8.22 -29.71 -3.03
N LEU A 203 9.40 -29.57 -3.63
CA LEU A 203 9.71 -28.52 -4.60
C LEU A 203 9.78 -29.10 -6.01
N PRO A 204 9.38 -28.34 -7.06
CA PRO A 204 9.58 -28.76 -8.44
C PRO A 204 11.06 -29.05 -8.72
N LYS A 205 11.36 -30.18 -9.35
CA LYS A 205 12.74 -30.56 -9.74
C LYS A 205 13.44 -29.48 -10.57
N LEU A 206 12.68 -28.75 -11.39
CA LEU A 206 13.19 -27.61 -12.17
C LEU A 206 13.73 -26.52 -11.26
N TRP A 207 13.06 -26.23 -10.14
CA TRP A 207 13.51 -25.23 -9.17
C TRP A 207 14.80 -25.66 -8.46
N VAL A 208 14.91 -26.94 -8.11
CA VAL A 208 16.12 -27.51 -7.51
C VAL A 208 17.31 -27.44 -8.48
N ARG A 209 17.09 -27.73 -9.78
CA ARG A 209 18.13 -27.60 -10.81
C ARG A 209 18.59 -26.16 -11.00
N VAL A 210 17.66 -25.20 -11.13
CA VAL A 210 18.00 -23.77 -11.24
C VAL A 210 18.78 -23.31 -10.02
N ARG A 211 18.33 -23.71 -8.82
CA ARG A 211 19.02 -23.41 -7.57
C ARG A 211 20.45 -23.93 -7.56
N SER A 212 20.65 -25.19 -7.92
CA SER A 212 21.98 -25.80 -8.01
C SER A 212 22.87 -25.09 -9.04
N ALA A 213 22.30 -24.66 -10.16
CA ALA A 213 23.02 -23.85 -11.15
C ALA A 213 23.43 -22.47 -10.59
N LEU A 214 22.55 -21.80 -9.85
CA LEU A 214 22.88 -20.53 -9.16
C LEU A 214 23.98 -20.72 -8.12
N GLU A 215 23.91 -21.80 -7.33
CA GLU A 215 24.92 -22.12 -6.32
C GLU A 215 26.30 -22.40 -6.97
N ASN A 216 26.35 -23.08 -8.11
CA ASN A 216 27.60 -23.27 -8.85
C ASN A 216 28.12 -21.92 -9.38
N TYR A 217 27.23 -21.04 -9.84
CA TYR A 217 27.60 -19.70 -10.33
C TYR A 217 28.11 -18.80 -9.20
N SER A 218 27.55 -18.92 -8.00
CA SER A 218 27.99 -18.13 -6.84
C SER A 218 29.43 -18.40 -6.41
N ARG A 219 30.03 -19.54 -6.79
CA ARG A 219 31.43 -19.80 -6.51
C ARG A 219 32.40 -18.84 -7.21
N SER A 220 31.98 -18.31 -8.39
CA SER A 220 32.78 -17.41 -9.21
C SER A 220 32.28 -15.98 -9.25
N CYS A 221 31.00 -15.73 -8.93
CA CYS A 221 30.37 -14.43 -9.02
C CYS A 221 29.56 -14.11 -7.76
N ASN A 222 29.57 -12.85 -7.35
CA ASN A 222 28.81 -12.39 -6.19
C ASN A 222 27.38 -12.01 -6.58
N TYR A 223 27.16 -11.63 -7.82
CA TYR A 223 25.87 -11.22 -8.38
C TYR A 223 25.78 -11.57 -9.87
N ILE A 224 24.56 -11.58 -10.40
CA ILE A 224 24.29 -11.71 -11.85
C ILE A 224 23.20 -10.73 -12.26
N SER A 225 23.16 -10.37 -13.55
CA SER A 225 22.01 -9.61 -14.06
C SER A 225 20.73 -10.47 -14.09
N GLN A 226 19.58 -9.82 -14.08
CA GLN A 226 18.28 -10.52 -14.19
C GLN A 226 18.19 -11.31 -15.50
N GLU A 227 18.76 -10.78 -16.60
CA GLU A 227 18.82 -11.46 -17.89
C GLU A 227 19.60 -12.77 -17.79
N LYS A 228 20.75 -12.75 -17.11
CA LYS A 228 21.57 -13.94 -16.88
C LYS A 228 20.85 -14.95 -15.96
N TYR A 229 20.11 -14.46 -14.97
CA TYR A 229 19.24 -15.30 -14.15
C TYR A 229 18.20 -16.01 -15.02
N PHE A 230 17.51 -15.29 -15.90
CA PHE A 230 16.52 -15.89 -16.81
C PHE A 230 17.15 -16.86 -17.83
N GLU A 231 18.36 -16.57 -18.28
CA GLU A 231 19.10 -17.49 -19.14
C GLU A 231 19.40 -18.82 -18.40
N LEU A 232 19.91 -18.75 -17.17
CA LEU A 232 20.15 -19.92 -16.33
C LEU A 232 18.87 -20.71 -16.07
N CYS A 233 17.75 -20.03 -15.83
CA CYS A 233 16.45 -20.69 -15.68
C CYS A 233 16.07 -21.48 -16.94
N ARG A 234 16.17 -20.87 -18.14
CA ARG A 234 15.85 -21.53 -19.42
C ARG A 234 16.77 -22.71 -19.70
N LEU A 235 18.08 -22.58 -19.44
CA LEU A 235 19.04 -23.66 -19.61
C LEU A 235 18.71 -24.89 -18.73
N ASN A 236 18.05 -24.66 -17.59
CA ASN A 236 17.63 -25.71 -16.67
C ASN A 236 16.15 -26.13 -16.86
N GLY A 237 15.52 -25.70 -17.95
CA GLY A 237 14.17 -26.12 -18.33
C GLY A 237 13.04 -25.27 -17.78
N LEU A 238 13.32 -24.23 -17.00
CA LEU A 238 12.32 -23.28 -16.50
C LEU A 238 12.18 -22.13 -17.50
N THR A 239 11.07 -22.11 -18.27
CA THR A 239 10.88 -21.18 -19.39
C THR A 239 9.86 -20.07 -19.12
N ASP A 240 8.94 -20.28 -18.18
CA ASP A 240 7.92 -19.29 -17.81
C ASP A 240 8.55 -18.19 -16.96
N ARG A 241 8.46 -16.93 -17.42
CA ARG A 241 9.02 -15.78 -16.74
C ARG A 241 8.41 -15.54 -15.35
N LYS A 242 7.12 -15.80 -15.17
CA LYS A 242 6.46 -15.66 -13.87
C LYS A 242 6.98 -16.68 -12.87
N GLU A 243 7.15 -17.93 -13.32
CA GLU A 243 7.75 -18.96 -12.48
C GLU A 243 9.21 -18.67 -12.13
N MET A 244 9.97 -18.08 -13.04
CA MET A 244 11.34 -17.63 -12.75
C MET A 244 11.35 -16.56 -11.64
N LEU A 245 10.46 -15.57 -11.73
CA LEU A 245 10.34 -14.54 -10.70
C LEU A 245 9.83 -15.10 -9.37
N LEU A 246 8.88 -16.01 -9.40
CA LEU A 246 8.39 -16.69 -8.20
C LEU A 246 9.51 -17.50 -7.53
N LEU A 247 10.29 -18.22 -8.31
CA LEU A 247 11.47 -18.94 -7.81
C LEU A 247 12.48 -18.01 -7.16
N SER A 248 12.83 -16.88 -7.80
CA SER A 248 13.79 -15.94 -7.23
C SER A 248 13.29 -15.30 -5.94
N ARG A 249 11.98 -15.03 -5.81
CA ARG A 249 11.35 -14.56 -4.56
C ARG A 249 11.45 -15.63 -3.48
N TYR A 250 11.15 -16.88 -3.82
CA TYR A 250 11.27 -18.00 -2.90
C TYR A 250 12.71 -18.19 -2.40
N LEU A 251 13.71 -18.09 -3.30
CA LEU A 251 15.12 -18.17 -2.95
C LEU A 251 15.59 -16.98 -2.12
N HIS A 252 15.01 -15.79 -2.34
CA HIS A 252 15.23 -14.62 -1.51
C HIS A 252 14.72 -14.83 -0.08
N ASP A 253 13.50 -15.35 0.08
CA ASP A 253 12.91 -15.65 1.39
C ASP A 253 13.70 -16.72 2.15
N LEU A 254 14.26 -17.72 1.46
CA LEU A 254 15.17 -18.70 2.03
C LEU A 254 16.58 -18.14 2.31
N GLY A 255 16.89 -16.94 1.82
CA GLY A 255 18.20 -16.32 1.95
C GLY A 255 19.31 -17.00 1.15
N VAL A 256 18.95 -17.71 0.10
CA VAL A 256 19.90 -18.29 -0.87
C VAL A 256 20.49 -17.23 -1.78
N CYS A 257 19.69 -16.22 -2.13
CA CYS A 257 20.09 -15.05 -2.89
C CYS A 257 19.23 -13.84 -2.47
N LEU A 258 19.60 -12.63 -2.89
CA LEU A 258 18.77 -11.44 -2.72
C LEU A 258 18.31 -10.93 -4.09
N HIS A 259 17.00 -10.76 -4.27
CA HIS A 259 16.41 -10.19 -5.47
C HIS A 259 15.26 -9.26 -5.09
N PHE A 260 15.45 -7.96 -5.24
CA PHE A 260 14.49 -6.93 -4.87
C PHE A 260 13.64 -6.54 -6.07
N GLN A 261 12.65 -7.36 -6.41
CA GLN A 261 11.84 -7.23 -7.64
C GLN A 261 11.03 -5.94 -7.72
N ASP A 262 10.70 -5.35 -6.57
CA ASP A 262 9.87 -4.14 -6.46
C ASP A 262 10.71 -2.84 -6.46
N ASP A 263 12.03 -2.94 -6.54
CA ASP A 263 12.94 -1.79 -6.58
C ASP A 263 13.34 -1.47 -8.03
N SER A 264 13.28 -0.19 -8.41
CA SER A 264 13.53 0.25 -9.79
C SER A 264 14.93 -0.08 -10.29
N THR A 265 15.93 -0.02 -9.43
CA THR A 265 17.35 -0.26 -9.72
C THR A 265 17.76 -1.70 -9.43
N LEU A 266 17.46 -2.17 -8.22
CA LEU A 266 17.92 -3.48 -7.74
C LEU A 266 17.24 -4.66 -8.42
N LYS A 267 16.04 -4.48 -9.01
CA LYS A 267 15.32 -5.55 -9.74
C LYS A 267 16.11 -6.13 -10.91
N HIS A 268 17.06 -5.39 -11.44
CA HIS A 268 17.88 -5.83 -12.57
C HIS A 268 19.01 -6.78 -12.19
N TYR A 269 19.21 -7.00 -10.88
CA TYR A 269 20.31 -7.83 -10.36
C TYR A 269 19.81 -8.85 -9.35
N VAL A 270 20.43 -10.02 -9.38
CA VAL A 270 20.27 -11.07 -8.37
C VAL A 270 21.60 -11.21 -7.65
N ILE A 271 21.65 -10.84 -6.39
CA ILE A 271 22.82 -10.98 -5.52
C ILE A 271 22.89 -12.43 -5.06
N LEU A 272 23.87 -13.16 -5.54
CA LEU A 272 24.03 -14.60 -5.26
C LEU A 272 24.63 -14.87 -3.88
N LYS A 273 25.38 -13.90 -3.33
CA LYS A 273 25.98 -13.96 -1.99
C LYS A 273 25.44 -12.82 -1.14
N PRO A 274 24.44 -13.07 -0.29
CA PRO A 274 23.90 -12.06 0.62
C PRO A 274 24.97 -11.38 1.49
N GLU A 275 25.96 -12.15 1.93
CA GLU A 275 27.10 -11.68 2.73
C GLU A 275 27.93 -10.62 2.00
N TRP A 276 28.11 -10.74 0.68
CA TRP A 276 28.82 -9.74 -0.13
C TRP A 276 28.13 -8.37 -0.11
N GLY A 277 26.79 -8.36 -0.31
CA GLY A 277 26.02 -7.13 -0.31
C GLY A 277 26.01 -6.46 1.08
N THR A 278 25.87 -7.25 2.14
CA THR A 278 25.90 -6.73 3.51
C THR A 278 27.28 -6.23 3.90
N THR A 279 28.34 -6.94 3.55
CA THR A 279 29.73 -6.51 3.80
C THR A 279 30.02 -5.18 3.11
N ALA A 280 29.57 -5.00 1.86
CA ALA A 280 29.69 -3.72 1.16
C ALA A 280 29.06 -2.55 1.92
N VAL A 281 27.83 -2.73 2.40
CA VAL A 281 27.11 -1.74 3.22
C VAL A 281 27.88 -1.42 4.51
N TYR A 282 28.38 -2.43 5.19
CA TYR A 282 29.13 -2.23 6.44
C TYR A 282 30.50 -1.59 6.24
N LYS A 283 31.15 -1.77 5.08
CA LYS A 283 32.36 -1.04 4.76
C LYS A 283 32.15 0.49 4.81
N VAL A 284 30.97 0.98 4.46
CA VAL A 284 30.62 2.40 4.57
C VAL A 284 30.37 2.79 6.03
N LEU A 285 29.55 2.02 6.75
CA LEU A 285 29.17 2.33 8.14
C LEU A 285 30.35 2.20 9.12
N ASP A 286 31.32 1.34 8.80
CA ASP A 286 32.53 1.14 9.62
C ASP A 286 33.71 2.01 9.20
N ASN A 287 33.59 2.73 8.07
CA ASN A 287 34.66 3.59 7.59
C ASN A 287 34.96 4.72 8.58
N ASP A 288 36.22 4.90 8.91
CA ASP A 288 36.67 5.87 9.91
C ASP A 288 36.38 7.31 9.46
N THR A 289 36.55 7.65 8.17
CA THR A 289 36.22 8.97 7.61
C THR A 289 34.73 9.27 7.75
N VAL A 290 33.87 8.32 7.40
CA VAL A 290 32.41 8.46 7.52
C VAL A 290 31.98 8.64 8.98
N LYS A 291 32.59 7.89 9.92
CA LYS A 291 32.34 8.03 11.37
C LYS A 291 32.79 9.39 11.89
N GLN A 292 33.99 9.87 11.50
CA GLN A 292 34.52 11.17 11.88
C GLN A 292 33.66 12.32 11.32
N ASN A 293 33.08 12.13 10.14
CA ASN A 293 32.17 13.08 9.51
C ASN A 293 30.71 12.94 9.99
N LEU A 294 30.49 12.27 11.14
CA LEU A 294 29.17 12.07 11.74
C LEU A 294 28.15 11.45 10.79
N GLY A 295 28.60 10.48 10.00
CA GLY A 295 27.75 9.76 9.04
C GLY A 295 27.60 10.44 7.68
N CYS A 296 28.20 11.61 7.47
CA CYS A 296 28.19 12.26 6.16
C CYS A 296 29.24 11.63 5.24
N PHE A 297 28.87 11.30 4.01
CA PHE A 297 29.76 10.77 2.97
C PHE A 297 29.29 11.21 1.59
N THR A 298 30.22 11.15 0.66
CA THR A 298 30.04 11.56 -0.74
C THR A 298 30.15 10.36 -1.68
N GLN A 299 29.82 10.57 -2.94
CA GLN A 299 30.04 9.55 -3.97
C GLN A 299 31.54 9.28 -4.19
N ASP A 300 32.39 10.30 -4.04
CA ASP A 300 33.85 10.13 -4.10
C ASP A 300 34.37 9.27 -2.92
N ASP A 301 33.81 9.45 -1.71
CA ASP A 301 34.13 8.56 -0.59
C ASP A 301 33.74 7.10 -0.87
N LEU A 302 32.60 6.89 -1.57
CA LEU A 302 32.19 5.53 -1.97
C LEU A 302 33.10 4.93 -3.03
N GLU A 303 33.70 5.72 -3.91
CA GLU A 303 34.73 5.27 -4.86
C GLU A 303 35.95 4.72 -4.14
N ASP A 304 36.37 5.38 -3.07
CA ASP A 304 37.52 4.95 -2.27
C ASP A 304 37.17 3.72 -1.40
N ILE A 305 35.98 3.69 -0.78
CA ILE A 305 35.52 2.60 0.08
C ILE A 305 35.28 1.32 -0.73
N TRP A 306 34.67 1.43 -1.91
CA TRP A 306 34.37 0.34 -2.83
C TRP A 306 35.30 0.28 -4.04
N LYS A 307 36.59 0.55 -3.82
CA LYS A 307 37.60 0.51 -4.89
C LYS A 307 37.96 -0.90 -5.34
N ASP A 308 37.71 -1.91 -4.50
CA ASP A 308 37.99 -3.29 -4.83
C ASP A 308 37.16 -3.71 -6.04
N SER A 309 37.75 -4.50 -6.96
CA SER A 309 37.11 -4.90 -8.21
C SER A 309 35.78 -5.62 -8.04
N GLU A 310 35.53 -6.21 -6.88
CA GLU A 310 34.28 -6.91 -6.55
C GLU A 310 33.10 -5.95 -6.26
N TYR A 311 33.37 -4.66 -5.95
CA TYR A 311 32.37 -3.63 -5.65
C TYR A 311 32.31 -2.52 -6.68
N ALA A 312 33.43 -2.27 -7.38
CA ALA A 312 33.62 -1.10 -8.21
C ALA A 312 32.55 -0.90 -9.31
N ASP A 313 32.07 -2.00 -9.88
CA ASP A 313 31.08 -1.98 -10.95
C ASP A 313 29.62 -1.91 -10.44
N MET A 314 29.40 -1.93 -9.11
CA MET A 314 28.08 -2.02 -8.49
C MET A 314 27.85 -0.92 -7.44
N ARG A 315 28.58 0.18 -7.52
CA ARG A 315 28.51 1.26 -6.52
C ARG A 315 27.15 1.88 -6.40
N ASP A 316 26.46 2.12 -7.51
CA ASP A 316 25.13 2.71 -7.54
C ASP A 316 24.08 1.75 -6.95
N GLU A 317 24.16 0.46 -7.28
CA GLU A 317 23.29 -0.58 -6.75
C GLU A 317 23.52 -0.81 -5.26
N LEU A 318 24.78 -0.78 -4.79
CA LEU A 318 25.11 -0.90 -3.38
C LEU A 318 24.64 0.33 -2.59
N LEU A 319 24.76 1.52 -3.14
CA LEU A 319 24.20 2.73 -2.54
C LEU A 319 22.65 2.64 -2.50
N GLN A 320 22.03 2.18 -3.59
CA GLN A 320 20.57 1.95 -3.61
C GLN A 320 20.15 0.90 -2.58
N LEU A 321 20.96 -0.14 -2.36
CA LEU A 321 20.72 -1.13 -1.31
C LEU A 321 20.75 -0.48 0.08
N MET A 322 21.70 0.42 0.35
CA MET A 322 21.73 1.19 1.60
C MET A 322 20.47 2.06 1.78
N MET A 323 20.02 2.74 0.74
CA MET A 323 18.82 3.56 0.77
C MET A 323 17.57 2.71 0.99
N ARG A 324 17.45 1.57 0.32
CA ARG A 324 16.34 0.63 0.51
C ARG A 324 16.27 0.11 1.94
N PHE A 325 17.40 -0.20 2.54
CA PHE A 325 17.46 -0.60 3.95
C PHE A 325 17.35 0.57 4.94
N LYS A 326 17.04 1.77 4.45
CA LYS A 326 16.90 2.97 5.27
C LYS A 326 18.12 3.24 6.17
N LEU A 327 19.30 2.94 5.63
CA LEU A 327 20.59 3.12 6.30
C LEU A 327 21.26 4.47 5.97
N CYS A 328 20.84 5.09 4.88
CA CYS A 328 21.26 6.43 4.51
C CYS A 328 20.17 7.16 3.74
N TYR A 329 20.34 8.46 3.61
CA TYR A 329 19.52 9.34 2.77
C TYR A 329 20.38 10.40 2.09
N PRO A 330 19.99 10.87 0.88
CA PRO A 330 20.68 11.97 0.20
C PRO A 330 20.33 13.32 0.88
N ILE A 331 21.31 14.22 0.95
CA ILE A 331 21.08 15.56 1.49
C ILE A 331 20.36 16.40 0.43
N PRO A 332 19.13 16.91 0.69
CA PRO A 332 18.43 17.77 -0.25
C PRO A 332 19.28 18.97 -0.70
N ASN A 333 19.23 19.29 -1.99
CA ASN A 333 20.00 20.37 -2.63
C ASN A 333 21.53 20.22 -2.56
N ARG A 334 22.05 19.05 -2.26
CA ARG A 334 23.48 18.73 -2.33
C ARG A 334 23.67 17.42 -3.09
N SER A 335 23.91 17.50 -4.38
CA SER A 335 24.15 16.31 -5.19
C SER A 335 25.30 15.48 -4.65
N CYS A 336 25.17 14.16 -4.72
CA CYS A 336 26.20 13.20 -4.33
C CYS A 336 26.65 13.26 -2.86
N HIS A 337 25.80 13.80 -1.95
CA HIS A 337 26.06 13.82 -0.51
C HIS A 337 24.99 13.05 0.24
N TYR A 338 25.40 12.19 1.13
CA TYR A 338 24.52 11.27 1.87
C TYR A 338 24.81 11.33 3.36
N ILE A 339 23.83 10.95 4.17
CA ILE A 339 23.98 10.81 5.62
C ILE A 339 23.50 9.44 6.04
N ALA A 340 24.32 8.75 6.88
CA ALA A 340 23.96 7.55 7.60
C ALA A 340 23.54 7.91 9.03
N PRO A 341 22.21 7.94 9.35
CA PRO A 341 21.71 8.53 10.61
C PRO A 341 22.18 7.79 11.86
N GLN A 342 22.52 6.51 11.77
CA GLN A 342 23.05 5.73 12.90
C GLN A 342 24.43 6.21 13.37
N LEU A 343 25.14 7.01 12.58
CA LEU A 343 26.45 7.59 12.88
C LEU A 343 26.37 9.06 13.30
N LEU A 344 25.18 9.65 13.35
CA LEU A 344 25.00 11.03 13.79
C LEU A 344 25.48 11.25 15.24
N ASN A 345 25.75 12.51 15.58
CA ASN A 345 26.15 12.91 16.92
C ASN A 345 25.12 12.43 17.95
N ILE A 346 25.59 11.97 19.10
CA ILE A 346 24.75 11.59 20.24
C ILE A 346 24.15 12.85 20.90
N ASN A 347 24.91 13.94 20.94
CA ASN A 347 24.50 15.18 21.59
C ASN A 347 23.48 15.93 20.73
N GLN A 348 22.40 16.37 21.36
CA GLN A 348 21.43 17.26 20.75
C GLN A 348 22.09 18.60 20.39
N PRO A 349 21.89 19.10 19.16
CA PRO A 349 22.36 20.43 18.77
C PRO A 349 21.62 21.51 19.55
N GLU A 350 22.29 22.65 19.76
CA GLU A 350 21.64 23.82 20.37
C GLU A 350 20.72 24.51 19.38
N TYR A 351 19.48 24.75 19.76
CA TYR A 351 18.51 25.52 18.99
C TYR A 351 17.46 26.17 19.90
N ASN A 352 16.93 27.31 19.48
CA ASN A 352 15.85 27.97 20.17
C ASN A 352 14.52 27.26 19.89
N TRP A 353 13.75 27.00 20.94
CA TRP A 353 12.43 26.43 20.87
C TRP A 353 11.39 27.27 21.59
N ASP A 354 10.26 27.57 20.92
CA ASP A 354 9.14 28.28 21.55
C ASP A 354 8.30 27.28 22.37
N ASN A 355 8.34 27.45 23.70
CA ASN A 355 7.61 26.61 24.62
C ASN A 355 6.17 27.08 24.89
N ALA A 356 5.77 28.27 24.40
CA ALA A 356 4.51 28.89 24.80
C ALA A 356 3.25 28.21 24.26
N SER A 357 3.34 27.44 23.18
CA SER A 357 2.14 26.88 22.50
C SER A 357 2.42 25.55 21.78
N ASN A 358 2.93 24.59 22.53
CA ASN A 358 3.26 23.27 21.94
C ASN A 358 2.07 22.32 21.94
N LEU A 359 1.93 21.53 20.84
CA LEU A 359 1.25 20.25 20.89
C LEU A 359 2.27 19.17 21.24
N ILE A 360 1.92 18.32 22.18
CA ILE A 360 2.79 17.23 22.61
C ILE A 360 2.05 15.92 22.45
N LEU A 361 2.73 14.92 21.93
CA LEU A 361 2.26 13.54 21.85
C LEU A 361 3.40 12.61 22.24
N ARG A 362 3.08 11.48 22.90
CA ARG A 362 4.08 10.53 23.35
C ARG A 362 3.64 9.12 22.96
N TYR A 363 4.57 8.37 22.38
CA TYR A 363 4.44 6.93 22.17
C TYR A 363 5.27 6.21 23.22
N LYS A 364 4.65 5.36 24.01
CA LYS A 364 5.31 4.52 25.00
C LYS A 364 5.18 3.05 24.59
N TYR A 365 6.31 2.38 24.52
CA TYR A 365 6.41 1.01 24.03
C TYR A 365 6.54 0.02 25.18
N GLU A 366 5.94 -1.15 25.07
CA GLU A 366 6.22 -2.26 25.97
C GLU A 366 7.63 -2.78 25.73
N PHE A 367 7.99 -2.92 24.48
CA PHE A 367 9.35 -3.14 24.00
C PHE A 367 9.64 -2.17 22.85
N MET A 368 10.78 -1.50 22.89
CA MET A 368 11.17 -0.54 21.84
C MET A 368 12.31 -1.11 20.99
N PRO A 369 12.06 -1.55 19.75
CA PRO A 369 13.13 -2.00 18.87
C PRO A 369 14.01 -0.82 18.47
N LYS A 370 15.31 -1.06 18.31
CA LYS A 370 16.25 -0.05 17.83
C LYS A 370 15.94 0.29 16.37
N GLY A 371 16.10 1.55 16.00
CA GLY A 371 15.98 1.99 14.62
C GLY A 371 14.65 2.61 14.20
N ILE A 372 13.66 2.70 15.08
CA ILE A 372 12.40 3.40 14.77
C ILE A 372 12.70 4.86 14.40
N LEU A 373 13.42 5.58 15.24
CA LEU A 373 13.74 6.99 14.99
C LEU A 373 14.68 7.16 13.80
N THR A 374 15.66 6.28 13.62
CA THR A 374 16.59 6.34 12.49
C THR A 374 15.86 6.20 11.16
N ARG A 375 14.91 5.27 11.08
CA ARG A 375 14.03 5.12 9.90
C ARG A 375 13.14 6.34 9.71
N PHE A 376 12.61 6.89 10.79
CA PHE A 376 11.81 8.11 10.75
C PHE A 376 12.63 9.30 10.21
N ILE A 377 13.89 9.46 10.62
CA ILE A 377 14.79 10.48 10.08
C ILE A 377 14.98 10.30 8.56
N VAL A 378 15.19 9.05 8.10
CA VAL A 378 15.31 8.75 6.66
C VAL A 378 14.02 9.09 5.92
N GLU A 379 12.85 8.75 6.46
CA GLU A 379 11.56 9.02 5.79
C GLU A 379 11.21 10.52 5.74
N THR A 380 11.68 11.30 6.72
CA THR A 380 11.34 12.73 6.84
C THR A 380 12.51 13.68 6.52
N HIS A 381 13.63 13.16 6.02
CA HIS A 381 14.84 13.94 5.76
C HIS A 381 14.65 15.24 4.94
N PRO A 382 13.70 15.33 3.96
CA PRO A 382 13.53 16.56 3.19
C PRO A 382 13.10 17.76 4.04
N TRP A 383 12.49 17.52 5.21
CA TRP A 383 12.01 18.55 6.11
C TRP A 383 12.89 18.78 7.33
N ILE A 384 14.05 18.15 7.41
CA ILE A 384 15.03 18.43 8.47
C ILE A 384 15.41 19.90 8.45
N GLU A 385 15.22 20.58 9.56
CA GLU A 385 15.48 22.02 9.67
C GLU A 385 16.93 22.35 9.37
N GLN A 386 17.12 23.20 8.33
CA GLN A 386 18.42 23.59 7.80
C GLN A 386 19.34 22.42 7.39
N GLN A 387 18.83 21.20 7.33
CA GLN A 387 19.59 19.96 7.17
C GLN A 387 20.71 19.77 8.22
N LYS A 388 20.51 20.35 9.42
CA LYS A 388 21.49 20.36 10.52
C LYS A 388 20.91 19.94 11.86
N LEU A 389 19.60 20.18 12.09
CA LEU A 389 18.99 19.89 13.37
C LEU A 389 18.51 18.42 13.45
N VAL A 390 19.51 17.53 13.40
CA VAL A 390 19.33 16.08 13.51
C VAL A 390 20.48 15.49 14.31
N TRP A 391 20.18 14.54 15.19
CA TRP A 391 21.13 13.81 16.02
C TRP A 391 20.67 12.37 16.20
N LYS A 392 21.48 11.51 16.78
CA LYS A 392 21.23 10.07 16.89
C LYS A 392 19.88 9.71 17.53
N SER A 393 19.43 10.52 18.50
CA SER A 393 18.18 10.30 19.27
C SER A 393 17.11 11.37 19.00
N GLY A 394 17.21 12.15 17.90
CA GLY A 394 16.19 13.17 17.62
C GLY A 394 16.37 13.90 16.30
N VAL A 395 15.30 14.60 15.91
CA VAL A 395 15.27 15.43 14.72
C VAL A 395 14.28 16.59 14.91
N VAL A 396 14.62 17.74 14.35
CA VAL A 396 13.71 18.86 14.21
C VAL A 396 13.34 19.01 12.73
N LEU A 397 12.05 18.89 12.46
CA LEU A 397 11.47 19.14 11.15
C LEU A 397 10.93 20.57 11.07
N ASN A 398 11.02 21.19 9.91
CA ASN A 398 10.44 22.51 9.66
C ASN A 398 9.67 22.49 8.34
N LYS A 399 8.40 22.87 8.42
CA LYS A 399 7.52 23.00 7.26
C LYS A 399 6.64 24.24 7.43
N ASP A 400 6.73 25.20 6.50
CA ASP A 400 5.91 26.41 6.46
C ASP A 400 5.91 27.15 7.81
N GLN A 401 7.08 27.38 8.40
CA GLN A 401 7.29 28.01 9.72
C GLN A 401 6.63 27.25 10.89
N THR A 402 6.27 26.01 10.67
CA THR A 402 5.80 25.09 11.70
C THR A 402 6.90 24.07 11.97
N ARG A 403 7.24 23.88 13.24
CA ARG A 403 8.36 23.03 13.65
C ARG A 403 7.86 21.83 14.43
N ALA A 404 8.43 20.66 14.16
CA ALA A 404 8.20 19.45 14.94
C ALA A 404 9.53 18.87 15.41
N GLU A 405 9.66 18.67 16.71
CA GLU A 405 10.74 17.89 17.29
C GLU A 405 10.25 16.50 17.62
N VAL A 406 10.99 15.51 17.16
CA VAL A 406 10.77 14.09 17.46
C VAL A 406 12.02 13.57 18.15
N SER A 407 11.90 13.14 19.39
CA SER A 407 13.01 12.67 20.23
C SER A 407 12.75 11.29 20.82
N GLU A 408 13.76 10.44 20.76
CA GLU A 408 13.75 9.10 21.32
C GLU A 408 14.38 9.10 22.71
N HIS A 409 13.65 8.59 23.68
CA HIS A 409 14.11 8.34 25.05
C HIS A 409 14.16 6.83 25.28
N TYR A 410 15.20 6.18 24.74
CA TYR A 410 15.31 4.73 24.68
C TYR A 410 15.15 4.03 26.04
N ASN A 411 15.79 4.56 27.10
CA ASN A 411 15.69 4.02 28.46
C ASN A 411 14.28 4.09 29.05
N GLN A 412 13.46 5.03 28.57
CA GLN A 412 12.06 5.19 28.96
C GLN A 412 11.12 4.45 28.01
N ARG A 413 11.68 3.84 26.96
CA ARG A 413 10.92 3.20 25.86
C ARG A 413 9.88 4.16 25.26
N GLU A 414 10.31 5.39 24.98
CA GLU A 414 9.39 6.46 24.60
C GLU A 414 9.92 7.26 23.40
N ILE A 415 9.00 7.60 22.48
CA ILE A 415 9.19 8.67 21.49
C ILE A 415 8.29 9.83 21.88
N LYS A 416 8.90 10.99 22.07
CA LYS A 416 8.22 12.25 22.36
C LYS A 416 8.20 13.12 21.12
N ILE A 417 7.03 13.64 20.80
CA ILE A 417 6.80 14.59 19.72
C ILE A 417 6.33 15.89 20.32
N ARG A 418 6.93 17.02 19.93
CA ARG A 418 6.41 18.35 20.25
C ARG A 418 6.39 19.21 18.99
N VAL A 419 5.28 19.91 18.78
CA VAL A 419 5.07 20.71 17.58
C VAL A 419 4.63 22.11 17.94
N THR A 420 5.25 23.12 17.31
CA THR A 420 4.94 24.54 17.49
C THR A 420 4.75 25.23 16.14
N GLY A 421 3.98 26.29 16.10
CA GLY A 421 3.71 27.08 14.88
C GLY A 421 2.23 27.10 14.50
N ASN A 422 1.93 27.76 13.38
CA ASN A 422 0.54 28.05 13.00
C ASN A 422 -0.22 26.81 12.51
N ARG A 423 0.47 25.86 11.87
CA ARG A 423 -0.10 24.62 11.30
C ARG A 423 0.29 23.38 12.10
N LYS A 424 0.37 23.52 13.42
CA LYS A 424 0.92 22.48 14.30
C LYS A 424 0.14 21.16 14.29
N LYS A 425 -1.19 21.20 14.13
CA LYS A 425 -1.99 19.97 14.04
C LYS A 425 -1.72 19.18 12.75
N GLU A 426 -1.58 19.89 11.63
CA GLU A 426 -1.31 19.29 10.33
C GLU A 426 0.07 18.62 10.32
N LEU A 427 1.10 19.32 10.82
CA LEU A 427 2.44 18.75 10.90
C LEU A 427 2.50 17.57 11.89
N LEU A 428 1.79 17.65 13.03
CA LEU A 428 1.68 16.54 13.97
C LEU A 428 1.06 15.30 13.29
N ALA A 429 0.00 15.47 12.48
CA ALA A 429 -0.64 14.37 11.79
C ALA A 429 0.29 13.69 10.77
N VAL A 430 1.10 14.46 10.05
CA VAL A 430 2.11 13.87 9.14
C VAL A 430 3.17 13.12 9.92
N VAL A 431 3.69 13.70 10.99
CA VAL A 431 4.71 13.04 11.85
C VAL A 431 4.18 11.73 12.44
N THR A 432 2.95 11.73 12.93
CA THR A 432 2.33 10.52 13.49
C THR A 432 2.09 9.47 12.41
N HIS A 433 1.65 9.87 11.22
CA HIS A 433 1.46 8.95 10.09
C HIS A 433 2.76 8.26 9.67
N GLU A 434 3.87 8.99 9.53
CA GLU A 434 5.16 8.39 9.17
C GLU A 434 5.68 7.44 10.27
N LEU A 435 5.45 7.77 11.54
CA LEU A 435 5.77 6.84 12.64
C LEU A 435 4.87 5.60 12.61
N GLU A 436 3.59 5.75 12.34
CA GLU A 436 2.65 4.62 12.24
C GLU A 436 2.99 3.67 11.09
N LYS A 437 3.42 4.17 9.92
CA LYS A 437 3.97 3.34 8.86
C LYS A 437 5.15 2.48 9.33
N ILE A 438 6.04 3.08 10.12
CA ILE A 438 7.18 2.35 10.69
C ILE A 438 6.70 1.32 11.71
N HIS A 439 5.74 1.66 12.57
CA HIS A 439 5.17 0.73 13.55
C HIS A 439 4.50 -0.47 12.86
N GLN A 440 3.78 -0.26 11.78
CA GLN A 440 3.12 -1.32 10.99
C GLN A 440 4.11 -2.28 10.32
N SER A 441 5.38 -1.85 10.12
CA SER A 441 6.43 -2.75 9.62
C SER A 441 6.85 -3.84 10.63
N PHE A 442 6.39 -3.74 11.88
CA PHE A 442 6.62 -4.72 12.94
C PHE A 442 5.28 -5.42 13.28
N GLU A 443 5.17 -6.70 13.02
CA GLU A 443 3.89 -7.44 13.14
C GLU A 443 3.25 -7.45 14.53
N ARG A 444 4.06 -7.29 15.60
CA ARG A 444 3.62 -7.46 17.00
C ARG A 444 4.03 -6.31 17.91
N LEU A 445 4.41 -5.16 17.34
CA LEU A 445 4.85 -4.03 18.14
C LEU A 445 3.70 -3.47 18.98
N GLN A 446 3.85 -3.52 20.30
CA GLN A 446 2.88 -3.01 21.24
C GLN A 446 3.32 -1.64 21.76
N TYR A 447 2.46 -0.65 21.60
CA TYR A 447 2.69 0.70 22.08
C TYR A 447 1.38 1.38 22.48
N GLN A 448 1.49 2.39 23.32
CA GLN A 448 0.38 3.23 23.74
C GLN A 448 0.68 4.70 23.42
N THR A 449 -0.31 5.40 22.93
CA THR A 449 -0.23 6.82 22.67
C THR A 449 -0.74 7.59 23.89
N PHE A 450 0.04 8.58 24.37
CA PHE A 450 -0.29 9.42 25.51
C PHE A 450 -0.48 10.87 25.07
N VAL A 451 -1.57 11.46 25.58
CA VAL A 451 -1.93 12.86 25.36
C VAL A 451 -1.67 13.62 26.66
N PRO A 452 -0.86 14.67 26.66
CA PRO A 452 -0.58 15.42 27.88
C PRO A 452 -1.79 16.21 28.36
N CYS A 453 -1.88 16.40 29.66
CA CYS A 453 -2.87 17.25 30.32
C CYS A 453 -2.71 18.70 29.86
N ASN A 454 -3.83 19.37 29.62
CA ASN A 454 -3.88 20.78 29.22
C ASN A 454 -4.47 21.71 30.30
N CYS A 455 -4.52 21.26 31.56
CA CYS A 455 -4.89 22.12 32.69
C CYS A 455 -3.86 23.25 32.89
N GLU A 456 -4.25 24.31 33.60
CA GLU A 456 -3.39 25.48 33.81
C GLU A 456 -2.05 25.10 34.45
N THR A 457 -2.07 24.28 35.51
CA THR A 457 -0.85 23.79 36.17
C THR A 457 0.10 23.03 35.26
N CYS A 458 -0.44 22.16 34.40
CA CYS A 458 0.38 21.37 33.46
C CYS A 458 0.87 22.22 32.27
N LYS A 459 0.15 23.27 31.86
CA LYS A 459 0.58 24.21 30.83
C LYS A 459 1.63 25.20 31.30
N GLU A 460 1.53 25.64 32.53
CA GLU A 460 2.44 26.62 33.13
C GLU A 460 3.73 26.01 33.66
N GLY A 461 3.85 24.68 33.66
CA GLY A 461 4.97 23.96 34.22
C GLY A 461 6.33 24.45 33.72
N LYS A 462 7.08 25.10 34.63
CA LYS A 462 8.51 25.39 34.41
C LYS A 462 9.27 24.08 34.33
N GLU A 463 10.10 23.91 33.28
CA GLU A 463 10.95 22.73 33.16
C GLU A 463 11.65 22.41 34.52
N PRO A 464 11.75 21.10 34.87
CA PRO A 464 11.61 19.91 34.06
C PRO A 464 10.35 19.08 34.29
N GLN A 465 9.24 19.63 34.71
CA GLN A 465 8.04 18.81 34.95
C GLN A 465 7.37 18.42 33.63
N THR A 466 7.40 17.15 33.35
CA THR A 466 6.56 16.55 32.28
C THR A 466 5.09 16.65 32.70
N PRO A 467 4.21 17.25 31.90
CA PRO A 467 2.79 17.30 32.21
C PRO A 467 2.25 15.86 32.38
N TYR A 468 1.28 15.70 33.28
CA TYR A 468 0.57 14.43 33.38
C TYR A 468 0.00 14.05 31.98
N SER A 469 0.03 12.78 31.64
CA SER A 469 -0.38 12.34 30.33
C SER A 469 -1.34 11.18 30.45
N TYR A 470 -2.44 11.24 29.70
CA TYR A 470 -3.48 10.21 29.66
C TYR A 470 -3.27 9.29 28.46
N PRO A 471 -3.46 7.96 28.64
CA PRO A 471 -3.55 7.06 27.48
C PRO A 471 -4.71 7.49 26.56
N ARG A 472 -4.44 7.69 25.28
CA ARG A 472 -5.45 8.11 24.30
C ARG A 472 -6.65 7.15 24.29
N SER A 473 -6.41 5.85 24.37
CA SER A 473 -7.45 4.83 24.45
C SER A 473 -8.41 4.98 25.65
N VAL A 474 -7.92 5.54 26.77
CA VAL A 474 -8.76 5.84 27.94
C VAL A 474 -9.65 7.04 27.66
N LEU A 475 -9.11 8.09 27.02
CA LEU A 475 -9.86 9.27 26.63
C LEU A 475 -10.96 8.91 25.65
N GLU A 476 -10.66 8.12 24.61
CA GLU A 476 -11.61 7.67 23.62
C GLU A 476 -12.74 6.81 24.22
N ARG A 477 -12.40 5.87 25.12
CA ARG A 477 -13.41 5.07 25.84
C ARG A 477 -14.33 5.94 26.71
N ARG A 478 -13.79 6.97 27.36
CA ARG A 478 -14.60 7.92 28.13
C ARG A 478 -15.58 8.69 27.24
N LEU A 479 -15.14 9.16 26.08
CA LEU A 479 -16.00 9.86 25.12
C LEU A 479 -17.12 8.94 24.61
N LYS A 480 -16.81 7.69 24.25
CA LYS A 480 -17.83 6.69 23.85
C LYS A 480 -18.83 6.40 24.96
N ALA A 481 -18.42 6.51 26.21
CA ALA A 481 -19.28 6.35 27.39
C ALA A 481 -20.01 7.66 27.83
N GLY A 482 -19.93 8.74 27.03
CA GLY A 482 -20.53 10.03 27.36
C GLY A 482 -19.89 10.76 28.55
N ARG A 483 -18.68 10.38 28.94
CA ARG A 483 -17.94 11.00 30.05
C ARG A 483 -16.93 12.00 29.52
N TYR A 484 -17.27 13.28 29.56
CA TYR A 484 -16.50 14.37 28.93
C TYR A 484 -15.46 15.01 29.83
N GLN A 485 -15.33 14.60 31.09
CA GLN A 485 -14.34 15.15 32.02
C GLN A 485 -13.46 14.05 32.59
N ILE A 486 -12.18 14.39 32.84
CA ILE A 486 -11.19 13.55 33.53
C ILE A 486 -10.36 14.43 34.48
N GLU A 487 -10.03 13.88 35.62
CA GLU A 487 -9.23 14.59 36.65
C GLU A 487 -7.75 14.53 36.30
N CYS A 488 -7.04 15.63 36.48
CA CYS A 488 -5.58 15.67 36.39
C CYS A 488 -4.96 15.18 37.71
N GLU A 489 -4.17 14.12 37.66
CA GLU A 489 -3.57 13.55 38.88
C GLU A 489 -2.52 14.47 39.58
N ILE A 490 -2.03 15.51 38.89
CA ILE A 490 -1.08 16.47 39.45
C ILE A 490 -1.80 17.65 40.12
N SER A 491 -2.81 18.22 39.44
CA SER A 491 -3.48 19.44 39.88
C SER A 491 -4.86 19.20 40.48
N TYR A 492 -5.40 17.98 40.36
CA TYR A 492 -6.77 17.62 40.72
C TYR A 492 -7.86 18.45 40.03
N GLN A 493 -7.48 19.17 38.96
CA GLN A 493 -8.41 19.94 38.14
C GLN A 493 -9.13 19.02 37.14
N MET A 494 -10.42 19.25 36.95
CA MET A 494 -11.20 18.55 35.92
C MET A 494 -10.89 19.13 34.54
N VAL A 495 -10.52 18.28 33.62
CA VAL A 495 -10.10 18.64 32.26
C VAL A 495 -11.10 18.07 31.28
N ASP A 496 -11.45 18.83 30.25
CA ASP A 496 -12.36 18.38 29.18
C ASP A 496 -11.64 17.39 28.25
N VAL A 497 -12.20 16.18 28.17
CA VAL A 497 -11.65 15.07 27.39
C VAL A 497 -11.67 15.36 25.89
N ARG A 498 -12.70 16.09 25.38
CA ARG A 498 -12.76 16.48 23.97
C ARG A 498 -11.61 17.42 23.63
N ARG A 499 -11.37 18.43 24.47
CA ARG A 499 -10.25 19.36 24.25
C ARG A 499 -8.89 18.66 24.25
N LEU A 500 -8.69 17.65 25.11
CA LEU A 500 -7.44 16.89 25.12
C LEU A 500 -7.21 16.18 23.79
N ILE A 501 -8.24 15.55 23.21
CA ILE A 501 -8.14 14.86 21.94
C ILE A 501 -8.09 15.87 20.78
N ASP A 502 -8.94 16.89 20.80
CA ASP A 502 -8.98 17.90 19.74
C ASP A 502 -7.69 18.72 19.66
N ASP A 503 -6.97 18.90 20.77
CA ASP A 503 -5.67 19.58 20.77
C ASP A 503 -4.62 18.79 19.96
N VAL A 504 -4.71 17.46 19.89
CA VAL A 504 -3.75 16.59 19.18
C VAL A 504 -4.34 15.88 17.93
N SER A 505 -5.63 16.08 17.66
CA SER A 505 -6.31 15.54 16.49
C SER A 505 -6.83 16.67 15.61
N LEU A 506 -6.82 16.46 14.29
CA LEU A 506 -7.45 17.39 13.34
C LEU A 506 -8.94 17.14 13.22
N GLN A 507 -9.40 15.94 13.53
CA GLN A 507 -10.80 15.57 13.45
C GLN A 507 -11.44 15.58 14.84
N PRO A 508 -12.65 16.16 15.00
CA PRO A 508 -13.44 16.01 16.22
C PRO A 508 -13.72 14.51 16.47
N PHE A 509 -13.71 14.11 17.72
CA PHE A 509 -14.00 12.72 18.08
C PHE A 509 -15.42 12.32 17.67
N GLY A 510 -15.54 11.25 16.89
CA GLY A 510 -16.84 10.68 16.46
C GLY A 510 -17.29 11.09 15.06
N THR A 511 -16.48 11.82 14.31
CA THR A 511 -16.64 12.00 12.86
C THR A 511 -15.70 11.03 12.14
N GLU A 512 -16.24 10.06 11.46
CA GLU A 512 -15.54 9.25 10.45
C GLU A 512 -15.44 10.08 9.16
N GLU A 513 -14.70 11.20 9.21
CA GLU A 513 -14.45 12.02 8.04
C GLU A 513 -13.07 11.74 7.48
N GLU A 514 -12.95 11.92 6.16
CA GLU A 514 -11.71 11.81 5.38
C GLU A 514 -10.52 12.51 6.05
N PRO A 515 -9.29 12.02 5.87
CA PRO A 515 -8.11 12.74 6.31
C PRO A 515 -8.12 14.14 5.70
N ASP A 516 -7.96 15.17 6.54
CA ASP A 516 -8.00 16.58 6.13
C ASP A 516 -7.13 16.77 4.87
N PRO A 517 -7.68 17.30 3.76
CA PRO A 517 -6.95 17.47 2.49
C PRO A 517 -5.60 18.17 2.65
N ARG A 518 -5.47 19.01 3.69
CA ARG A 518 -4.23 19.69 4.03
C ARG A 518 -3.14 18.73 4.52
N ILE A 519 -3.53 17.67 5.26
CA ILE A 519 -2.59 16.61 5.70
C ILE A 519 -2.14 15.79 4.50
N VAL A 520 -3.10 15.34 3.69
CA VAL A 520 -2.82 14.56 2.48
C VAL A 520 -1.87 15.32 1.55
N THR A 521 -2.08 16.63 1.40
CA THR A 521 -1.19 17.47 0.61
C THR A 521 0.22 17.52 1.19
N LEU A 522 0.36 17.68 2.51
CA LEU A 522 1.67 17.70 3.18
C LEU A 522 2.36 16.35 3.12
N GLN A 523 1.65 15.25 3.27
CA GLN A 523 2.19 13.89 3.12
C GLN A 523 2.72 13.66 1.72
N ARG A 524 1.94 13.99 0.68
CA ARG A 524 2.37 13.90 -0.71
C ARG A 524 3.57 14.79 -1.02
N GLU A 525 3.61 15.99 -0.45
CA GLU A 525 4.77 16.87 -0.62
C GLU A 525 6.02 16.29 0.03
N LEU A 526 5.91 15.67 1.20
CA LEU A 526 7.03 14.99 1.84
C LEU A 526 7.52 13.82 0.99
N GLU A 527 6.60 12.99 0.51
CA GLU A 527 6.90 11.85 -0.36
C GLU A 527 7.58 12.32 -1.65
N ARG A 528 7.01 13.30 -2.33
CA ARG A 528 7.60 13.89 -3.54
C ARG A 528 9.00 14.43 -3.32
N LYS A 529 9.24 15.22 -2.27
CA LYS A 529 10.57 15.75 -1.96
C LYS A 529 11.58 14.65 -1.59
N ARG A 530 11.11 13.58 -0.95
CA ARG A 530 11.94 12.42 -0.68
C ARG A 530 12.35 11.73 -1.98
N ASP A 531 11.41 11.50 -2.89
CA ASP A 531 11.66 10.86 -4.18
C ASP A 531 12.55 11.73 -5.08
N GLU A 532 12.34 13.05 -5.12
CA GLU A 532 13.22 14.00 -5.81
C GLU A 532 14.66 13.97 -5.26
N SER A 533 14.82 13.84 -3.95
CA SER A 533 16.16 13.74 -3.36
C SER A 533 16.84 12.42 -3.68
N LEU A 534 16.08 11.33 -3.84
CA LEU A 534 16.58 10.01 -4.21
C LEU A 534 16.99 9.91 -5.68
N THR A 535 16.31 10.64 -6.58
CA THR A 535 16.53 10.55 -8.04
C THR A 535 17.54 11.57 -8.58
N GLY A 536 17.97 12.54 -7.78
CA GLY A 536 18.93 13.59 -8.20
C GLY A 536 18.39 14.55 -9.26
N GLN A 537 17.10 14.53 -9.56
CA GLN A 537 16.49 15.43 -10.54
C GLN A 537 16.08 16.74 -9.87
N HIS A 538 16.87 17.79 -10.16
CA HIS A 538 16.49 19.16 -9.81
C HIS A 538 15.54 19.72 -10.87
N SER A 539 14.25 19.77 -10.59
CA SER A 539 13.36 20.69 -11.28
C SER A 539 13.61 22.11 -10.74
N GLN A 540 13.96 23.05 -11.61
CA GLN A 540 14.01 24.46 -11.25
C GLN A 540 12.67 24.92 -10.71
N PRO A 541 12.63 25.73 -9.64
CA PRO A 541 11.37 26.25 -9.14
C PRO A 541 10.77 27.21 -10.19
N PRO A 542 9.48 27.09 -10.48
CA PRO A 542 8.80 28.07 -11.29
C PRO A 542 8.75 29.41 -10.55
N THR A 543 9.10 30.48 -11.25
CA THR A 543 8.96 31.86 -10.78
C THR A 543 7.49 32.10 -10.40
N PRO A 544 7.18 32.73 -9.27
CA PRO A 544 5.81 33.01 -8.90
C PRO A 544 5.23 34.10 -9.77
N GLU A 545 4.29 33.74 -10.63
CA GLU A 545 3.37 34.69 -11.21
C GLU A 545 2.25 35.07 -10.22
N PRO A 546 1.73 36.30 -10.26
CA PRO A 546 0.81 36.80 -9.25
C PRO A 546 -0.56 36.10 -9.37
N LEU A 547 -1.06 35.69 -8.22
CA LEU A 547 -2.39 35.13 -8.00
C LEU A 547 -3.47 36.10 -8.52
N THR A 548 -4.00 35.79 -9.69
CA THR A 548 -5.32 36.29 -10.10
C THR A 548 -6.31 35.13 -9.99
N SER A 549 -7.45 35.46 -9.41
CA SER A 549 -8.59 34.63 -9.07
C SER A 549 -8.98 33.56 -10.08
N ASN A 550 -9.07 32.31 -9.57
CA ASN A 550 -10.10 31.31 -9.79
C ASN A 550 -10.58 30.97 -11.19
N GLN A 551 -10.02 29.85 -11.68
CA GLN A 551 -10.82 28.76 -12.26
C GLN A 551 -9.91 27.54 -12.27
N THR A 552 -10.15 26.55 -11.39
CA THR A 552 -9.49 25.25 -11.44
C THR A 552 -10.07 24.44 -12.60
N THR A 553 -9.61 24.71 -13.81
CA THR A 553 -9.83 23.78 -14.93
C THR A 553 -8.88 22.61 -14.72
N VAL A 554 -9.41 21.47 -14.30
CA VAL A 554 -8.65 20.22 -14.23
C VAL A 554 -8.38 19.78 -15.66
N ASN A 555 -7.13 19.80 -16.06
CA ASN A 555 -6.70 19.33 -17.38
C ASN A 555 -6.37 17.83 -17.32
N TYR A 556 -6.56 17.13 -18.43
CA TYR A 556 -6.38 15.68 -18.53
C TYR A 556 -5.49 15.28 -19.68
N TYR A 557 -4.64 14.28 -19.46
CA TYR A 557 -4.05 13.46 -20.51
C TYR A 557 -4.98 12.30 -20.84
N ASP A 558 -5.20 12.02 -22.11
CA ASP A 558 -6.05 10.92 -22.55
C ASP A 558 -5.22 9.62 -22.61
N PHE A 559 -5.69 8.55 -21.97
CA PHE A 559 -5.17 7.20 -22.11
C PHE A 559 -6.27 6.29 -22.65
N GLN A 560 -6.18 5.89 -23.89
CA GLN A 560 -7.19 5.06 -24.57
C GLN A 560 -6.75 3.60 -24.60
N LEU A 561 -7.63 2.70 -24.21
CA LEU A 561 -7.46 1.26 -24.29
C LEU A 561 -8.51 0.68 -25.21
N LEU A 562 -8.10 0.27 -26.41
CA LEU A 562 -8.96 -0.43 -27.36
C LEU A 562 -8.69 -1.93 -27.31
N VAL A 563 -9.71 -2.72 -26.97
CA VAL A 563 -9.67 -4.17 -27.09
C VAL A 563 -10.37 -4.59 -28.38
N THR A 564 -9.59 -5.07 -29.32
CA THR A 564 -10.07 -5.46 -30.65
C THR A 564 -10.74 -6.84 -30.66
N ALA A 565 -11.53 -7.14 -31.69
CA ALA A 565 -12.22 -8.40 -31.81
C ALA A 565 -11.28 -9.63 -31.89
N ASP A 566 -10.05 -9.45 -32.37
CA ASP A 566 -8.99 -10.47 -32.42
C ASP A 566 -8.19 -10.58 -31.11
N ARG A 567 -8.72 -9.99 -30.01
CA ARG A 567 -8.13 -10.02 -28.66
C ARG A 567 -6.75 -9.40 -28.56
N LYS A 568 -6.49 -8.32 -29.27
CA LYS A 568 -5.35 -7.45 -29.07
C LYS A 568 -5.77 -6.20 -28.31
N ILE A 569 -4.84 -5.64 -27.56
CA ILE A 569 -5.04 -4.36 -26.87
C ILE A 569 -4.13 -3.35 -27.51
N ARG A 570 -4.69 -2.20 -27.86
CA ARG A 570 -3.95 -1.00 -28.22
C ARG A 570 -4.14 0.03 -27.12
N ALA A 571 -3.06 0.43 -26.51
CA ALA A 571 -3.03 1.58 -25.61
C ALA A 571 -2.45 2.78 -26.34
N SER A 572 -3.13 3.91 -26.30
CA SER A 572 -2.73 5.15 -26.97
C SER A 572 -2.80 6.31 -26.01
N SER A 573 -1.73 7.11 -25.94
CA SER A 573 -1.64 8.30 -25.09
C SER A 573 -0.72 9.35 -25.72
N GLU A 574 -0.52 10.47 -25.03
CA GLU A 574 0.49 11.48 -25.42
C GLU A 574 1.92 10.93 -25.45
N GLN A 575 2.17 9.81 -24.76
CA GLN A 575 3.47 9.11 -24.76
C GLN A 575 3.66 8.16 -25.97
N GLY A 576 2.64 8.03 -26.83
CA GLY A 576 2.63 7.17 -28.00
C GLY A 576 1.66 5.97 -27.88
N ASP A 577 1.89 4.96 -28.71
CA ASP A 577 1.06 3.76 -28.80
C ASP A 577 1.82 2.52 -28.29
N GLU A 578 1.16 1.68 -27.50
CA GLU A 578 1.68 0.39 -27.05
C GLU A 578 0.67 -0.74 -27.34
N TRP A 579 1.17 -1.95 -27.60
CA TRP A 579 0.33 -3.10 -27.97
C TRP A 579 0.52 -4.25 -26.99
N GLY A 580 -0.59 -4.96 -26.70
CA GLY A 580 -0.63 -6.14 -25.86
C GLY A 580 -1.62 -7.19 -26.34
N GLU A 581 -1.60 -8.36 -25.69
CA GLU A 581 -2.59 -9.42 -25.92
C GLU A 581 -3.61 -9.44 -24.79
N PHE A 582 -4.88 -9.52 -25.14
CA PHE A 582 -5.98 -9.66 -24.20
C PHE A 582 -6.22 -11.13 -23.85
N ARG A 583 -6.06 -11.48 -22.56
CA ARG A 583 -6.29 -12.83 -22.07
C ARG A 583 -7.16 -12.77 -20.81
N LEU A 584 -8.38 -13.30 -20.90
CA LEU A 584 -9.33 -13.34 -19.79
C LEU A 584 -10.06 -14.68 -19.74
N GLU A 585 -10.11 -15.31 -18.55
CA GLU A 585 -10.84 -16.56 -18.31
C GLU A 585 -12.30 -16.28 -17.92
N MET A 586 -13.18 -16.28 -18.93
CA MET A 586 -14.59 -15.92 -18.77
C MET A 586 -15.36 -16.77 -17.76
N ASN A 587 -14.98 -18.01 -17.50
CA ASN A 587 -15.71 -18.88 -16.57
C ASN A 587 -15.56 -18.41 -15.11
N ARG A 588 -14.38 -17.92 -14.75
CA ARG A 588 -14.13 -17.38 -13.40
C ARG A 588 -14.87 -16.08 -13.18
N ILE A 589 -14.83 -15.21 -14.17
CA ILE A 589 -15.56 -13.93 -14.15
C ILE A 589 -17.06 -14.19 -13.97
N LYS A 590 -17.65 -15.10 -14.75
CA LYS A 590 -19.07 -15.47 -14.62
C LYS A 590 -19.43 -16.01 -13.24
N LEU A 591 -18.51 -16.74 -12.59
CA LEU A 591 -18.73 -17.24 -11.23
C LEU A 591 -18.74 -16.11 -10.21
N ALA A 592 -17.77 -15.19 -10.27
CA ALA A 592 -17.72 -14.02 -9.40
C ALA A 592 -18.95 -13.12 -9.58
N LEU A 593 -19.40 -12.88 -10.81
CA LEU A 593 -20.59 -12.09 -11.11
C LEU A 593 -21.87 -12.64 -10.45
N ARG A 594 -22.00 -13.97 -10.33
CA ARG A 594 -23.13 -14.60 -9.64
C ARG A 594 -23.18 -14.31 -8.13
N LEU A 595 -22.05 -13.95 -7.52
CA LEU A 595 -21.97 -13.56 -6.10
C LEU A 595 -22.17 -12.06 -5.91
N ILE A 596 -21.86 -11.26 -6.91
CA ILE A 596 -22.01 -9.80 -6.88
C ILE A 596 -23.49 -9.40 -6.95
N GLU A 597 -24.27 -10.03 -7.82
CA GLU A 597 -25.71 -9.71 -7.98
C GLU A 597 -26.50 -9.84 -6.67
N PRO A 598 -26.41 -10.94 -5.86
CA PRO A 598 -27.09 -11.04 -4.59
C PRO A 598 -26.35 -10.31 -3.46
N ARG A 599 -25.30 -9.53 -3.74
CA ARG A 599 -24.45 -8.80 -2.77
C ARG A 599 -23.76 -9.70 -1.74
N GLN A 600 -23.49 -10.95 -2.09
CA GLN A 600 -22.70 -11.90 -1.30
C GLN A 600 -21.21 -11.69 -1.58
N THR A 601 -20.73 -10.49 -1.33
CA THR A 601 -19.37 -10.06 -1.63
C THR A 601 -18.60 -9.73 -0.37
N ASP A 602 -17.31 -9.88 -0.44
CA ASP A 602 -16.34 -9.31 0.49
C ASP A 602 -15.24 -8.58 -0.30
N THR A 603 -14.40 -7.85 0.39
CA THR A 603 -13.33 -7.07 -0.23
C THR A 603 -12.35 -7.94 -1.01
N GLU A 604 -12.07 -9.16 -0.56
CA GLU A 604 -11.12 -10.06 -1.22
C GLU A 604 -11.66 -10.62 -2.53
N LEU A 605 -12.95 -10.96 -2.58
CA LEU A 605 -13.61 -11.37 -3.83
C LEU A 605 -13.58 -10.25 -4.87
N LEU A 606 -13.89 -9.01 -4.46
CA LEU A 606 -13.90 -7.86 -5.37
C LEU A 606 -12.50 -7.50 -5.84
N LYS A 607 -11.49 -7.56 -4.98
CA LYS A 607 -10.08 -7.39 -5.35
C LYS A 607 -9.60 -8.49 -6.30
N SER A 608 -9.94 -9.74 -6.02
CA SER A 608 -9.56 -10.87 -6.89
C SER A 608 -10.16 -10.72 -8.29
N LEU A 609 -11.46 -10.43 -8.38
CA LEU A 609 -12.11 -10.14 -9.66
C LEU A 609 -11.46 -8.95 -10.37
N GLY A 610 -11.26 -7.86 -9.62
CA GLY A 610 -10.68 -6.63 -10.16
C GLY A 610 -9.25 -6.81 -10.63
N GLY A 611 -8.44 -7.59 -9.93
CA GLY A 611 -7.08 -7.95 -10.33
C GLY A 611 -7.03 -8.78 -11.62
N GLU A 612 -7.93 -9.77 -11.76
CA GLU A 612 -8.04 -10.54 -13.01
C GLU A 612 -8.43 -9.65 -14.21
N LEU A 613 -9.39 -8.75 -14.02
CA LEU A 613 -9.78 -7.78 -15.04
C LEU A 613 -8.65 -6.81 -15.38
N TYR A 614 -7.94 -6.33 -14.38
CA TYR A 614 -6.81 -5.41 -14.53
C TYR A 614 -5.66 -6.06 -15.30
N GLN A 615 -5.26 -7.26 -14.94
CA GLN A 615 -4.19 -7.98 -15.62
C GLN A 615 -4.55 -8.34 -17.06
N ALA A 616 -5.83 -8.65 -17.33
CA ALA A 616 -6.31 -8.95 -18.67
C ALA A 616 -6.27 -7.70 -19.58
N LEU A 617 -6.67 -6.54 -19.05
CA LEU A 617 -6.77 -5.29 -19.81
C LEU A 617 -5.45 -4.54 -19.89
N LEU A 618 -4.64 -4.65 -18.86
CA LEU A 618 -3.37 -3.94 -18.69
C LEU A 618 -2.21 -4.97 -18.53
N PRO A 619 -1.81 -5.69 -19.58
CA PRO A 619 -0.61 -6.52 -19.52
C PRO A 619 0.65 -5.66 -19.25
N PRO A 620 1.76 -6.25 -18.79
CA PRO A 620 2.90 -5.51 -18.22
C PRO A 620 3.43 -4.33 -19.03
N LYS A 621 3.46 -4.45 -20.37
CA LYS A 621 3.90 -3.34 -21.23
C LYS A 621 2.93 -2.16 -21.18
N ILE A 622 1.63 -2.46 -21.23
CA ILE A 622 0.57 -1.44 -21.15
C ILE A 622 0.51 -0.83 -19.75
N GLN A 623 0.75 -1.61 -18.69
CA GLN A 623 0.90 -1.06 -17.33
C GLN A 623 2.06 -0.05 -17.25
N SER A 624 3.21 -0.40 -17.84
CA SER A 624 4.36 0.52 -17.86
C SER A 624 4.04 1.80 -18.64
N HIS A 625 3.32 1.67 -19.76
CA HIS A 625 2.88 2.82 -20.56
C HIS A 625 1.87 3.70 -19.82
N LEU A 626 0.91 3.11 -19.09
CA LEU A 626 -0.02 3.84 -18.24
C LEU A 626 0.72 4.58 -17.12
N ARG A 627 1.65 3.93 -16.44
CA ARG A 627 2.46 4.57 -15.38
C ARG A 627 3.30 5.73 -15.90
N ALA A 628 3.89 5.58 -17.10
CA ALA A 628 4.61 6.66 -17.74
C ALA A 628 3.70 7.85 -18.10
N THR A 629 2.48 7.56 -18.58
CA THR A 629 1.47 8.60 -18.88
C THR A 629 1.01 9.31 -17.61
N ILE A 630 0.76 8.58 -16.51
CA ILE A 630 0.40 9.16 -15.21
C ILE A 630 1.52 10.06 -14.71
N ALA A 631 2.77 9.60 -14.72
CA ALA A 631 3.91 10.39 -14.28
C ALA A 631 4.11 11.65 -15.15
N GLY A 632 3.93 11.53 -16.48
CA GLY A 632 3.98 12.70 -17.39
C GLY A 632 2.86 13.69 -17.15
N ALA A 633 1.64 13.21 -16.86
CA ALA A 633 0.51 14.05 -16.53
C ALA A 633 0.71 14.76 -15.18
N GLU A 634 1.16 14.05 -14.16
CA GLU A 634 1.47 14.62 -12.84
C GLU A 634 2.55 15.71 -12.92
N ALA A 635 3.61 15.50 -13.71
CA ALA A 635 4.64 16.49 -13.93
C ALA A 635 4.10 17.79 -14.57
N GLY A 636 3.03 17.70 -15.37
CA GLY A 636 2.34 18.83 -15.99
C GLY A 636 1.21 19.42 -15.15
N GLY A 637 0.90 18.85 -13.98
CA GLY A 637 -0.28 19.24 -13.18
C GLY A 637 -1.61 18.79 -13.79
N TYR A 638 -1.59 17.72 -14.60
CA TYR A 638 -2.75 17.12 -15.26
C TYR A 638 -3.14 15.80 -14.56
N ASN A 639 -4.40 15.42 -14.70
CA ASN A 639 -4.89 14.08 -14.37
C ASN A 639 -4.93 13.19 -15.62
N VAL A 640 -5.18 11.90 -15.48
CA VAL A 640 -5.30 10.98 -16.61
C VAL A 640 -6.74 10.56 -16.82
N ARG A 641 -7.21 10.63 -18.07
CA ARG A 641 -8.52 10.14 -18.48
C ARG A 641 -8.38 8.78 -19.14
N LEU A 642 -8.78 7.72 -18.41
CA LEU A 642 -8.74 6.35 -18.89
C LEU A 642 -10.02 6.03 -19.66
N ARG A 643 -9.89 5.83 -20.97
CA ARG A 643 -10.99 5.54 -21.89
C ARG A 643 -10.95 4.08 -22.35
N LEU A 644 -11.95 3.31 -22.00
CA LEU A 644 -12.07 1.91 -22.39
C LEU A 644 -12.94 1.79 -23.64
N LEU A 645 -12.39 1.16 -24.68
CA LEU A 645 -13.04 0.88 -25.95
C LEU A 645 -13.03 -0.62 -26.21
N PHE A 646 -14.16 -1.18 -26.61
CA PHE A 646 -14.32 -2.60 -26.91
C PHE A 646 -15.04 -2.81 -28.22
N ASP A 647 -14.44 -3.60 -29.13
CA ASP A 647 -15.09 -4.02 -30.36
C ASP A 647 -16.12 -5.14 -30.12
N SER A 648 -15.92 -5.95 -29.07
CA SER A 648 -16.85 -7.01 -28.68
C SER A 648 -17.88 -6.54 -27.67
N PRO A 649 -19.19 -6.68 -27.94
CA PRO A 649 -20.23 -6.37 -26.96
C PRO A 649 -20.14 -7.22 -25.69
N GLU A 650 -19.66 -8.47 -25.78
CA GLU A 650 -19.48 -9.36 -24.62
C GLU A 650 -18.40 -8.83 -23.68
N LEU A 651 -17.32 -8.29 -24.22
CA LEU A 651 -16.26 -7.66 -23.40
C LEU A 651 -16.71 -6.31 -22.88
N ALA A 652 -17.46 -5.55 -23.67
CA ALA A 652 -18.01 -4.27 -23.23
C ALA A 652 -18.99 -4.41 -22.05
N ALA A 653 -19.64 -5.56 -21.90
CA ALA A 653 -20.59 -5.84 -20.82
C ALA A 653 -19.94 -6.24 -19.48
N LEU A 654 -18.61 -6.49 -19.43
CA LEU A 654 -17.92 -6.83 -18.18
C LEU A 654 -17.81 -5.62 -17.25
N PRO A 655 -17.77 -5.85 -15.93
CA PRO A 655 -17.77 -4.76 -14.95
C PRO A 655 -16.36 -4.18 -14.73
N TRP A 656 -15.88 -3.41 -15.68
CA TRP A 656 -14.54 -2.82 -15.70
C TRP A 656 -14.32 -1.80 -14.56
N GLU A 657 -15.37 -1.36 -13.90
CA GLU A 657 -15.31 -0.47 -12.75
C GLU A 657 -14.68 -1.15 -11.53
N PHE A 658 -14.59 -2.48 -11.52
CA PHE A 658 -13.82 -3.21 -10.50
C PHE A 658 -12.32 -3.32 -10.79
N LEU A 659 -11.79 -2.73 -11.87
CA LEU A 659 -10.35 -2.77 -12.15
C LEU A 659 -9.54 -2.43 -10.89
N TYR A 660 -8.73 -3.39 -10.43
CA TYR A 660 -7.95 -3.27 -9.21
C TYR A 660 -6.47 -3.43 -9.50
N ASP A 661 -5.70 -2.39 -9.20
CA ASP A 661 -4.24 -2.42 -9.29
C ASP A 661 -3.65 -2.96 -7.97
N GLU A 662 -3.19 -4.20 -7.99
CA GLU A 662 -2.54 -4.84 -6.85
C GLU A 662 -1.28 -4.10 -6.41
N GLY A 663 -0.57 -3.46 -7.35
CA GLY A 663 0.66 -2.74 -7.09
C GLY A 663 0.46 -1.48 -6.24
N THR A 664 -0.69 -0.81 -6.41
CA THR A 664 -1.07 0.38 -5.63
C THR A 664 -2.14 0.10 -4.58
N ASN A 665 -2.65 -1.14 -4.52
CA ASN A 665 -3.75 -1.58 -3.65
C ASN A 665 -5.00 -0.70 -3.82
N THR A 666 -5.34 -0.33 -5.07
CA THR A 666 -6.40 0.64 -5.36
C THR A 666 -7.32 0.16 -6.49
N PHE A 667 -8.62 0.31 -6.30
CA PHE A 667 -9.57 0.23 -7.42
C PHE A 667 -9.47 1.48 -8.29
N LEU A 668 -9.29 1.34 -9.61
CA LEU A 668 -9.16 2.49 -10.50
C LEU A 668 -10.41 3.38 -10.49
N ALA A 669 -11.57 2.80 -10.25
CA ALA A 669 -12.82 3.54 -10.11
C ALA A 669 -12.88 4.47 -8.89
N ASN A 670 -11.97 4.31 -7.92
CA ASN A 670 -11.87 5.14 -6.72
C ASN A 670 -10.66 6.08 -6.73
N ASN A 671 -9.83 6.00 -7.76
CA ASN A 671 -8.66 6.86 -7.92
C ASN A 671 -9.06 8.18 -8.59
N THR A 672 -8.92 9.30 -7.88
CA THR A 672 -9.28 10.63 -8.40
C THR A 672 -8.27 11.20 -9.41
N GLN A 673 -7.07 10.65 -9.49
CA GLN A 673 -6.05 11.06 -10.49
C GLN A 673 -6.29 10.42 -11.85
N THR A 674 -6.98 9.27 -11.88
CA THR A 674 -7.34 8.57 -13.11
C THR A 674 -8.84 8.43 -13.21
N VAL A 675 -9.48 9.18 -14.10
CA VAL A 675 -10.92 9.09 -14.32
C VAL A 675 -11.27 8.02 -15.35
N LEU A 676 -12.13 7.08 -14.96
CA LEU A 676 -12.47 5.91 -15.75
C LEU A 676 -13.81 6.08 -16.48
N SER A 677 -13.79 5.91 -17.81
CA SER A 677 -15.00 5.93 -18.64
C SER A 677 -14.97 4.86 -19.73
N ARG A 678 -16.14 4.37 -20.13
CA ARG A 678 -16.32 3.53 -21.33
C ARG A 678 -16.57 4.46 -22.50
N TYR A 679 -15.62 4.51 -23.43
CA TYR A 679 -15.67 5.44 -24.54
C TYR A 679 -16.23 4.75 -25.78
N ILE A 680 -17.10 5.46 -26.51
CA ILE A 680 -17.70 4.96 -27.76
C ILE A 680 -17.23 5.88 -28.90
N ASP A 681 -16.31 5.38 -29.70
CA ASP A 681 -15.82 6.08 -30.87
C ASP A 681 -16.74 5.80 -32.06
N ILE A 682 -17.30 6.88 -32.62
CA ILE A 682 -18.19 6.80 -33.77
C ILE A 682 -17.63 7.75 -34.81
N PRO A 683 -17.59 7.39 -36.09
CA PRO A 683 -17.10 8.22 -37.18
C PRO A 683 -18.03 9.40 -37.56
N LEU A 684 -19.03 9.72 -36.74
CA LEU A 684 -19.90 10.87 -36.88
C LEU A 684 -19.24 12.12 -36.29
N GLN A 685 -19.50 13.29 -36.89
CA GLN A 685 -18.97 14.57 -36.39
C GLN A 685 -19.19 14.69 -34.89
N LYS A 686 -18.09 14.82 -34.14
CA LYS A 686 -18.11 15.07 -32.70
C LYS A 686 -18.84 16.40 -32.51
N ARG A 687 -20.05 16.35 -31.95
CA ARG A 687 -20.75 17.54 -31.58
C ARG A 687 -20.04 18.14 -30.38
N ASP A 688 -19.48 19.33 -30.56
CA ASP A 688 -19.04 20.13 -29.43
C ASP A 688 -20.32 20.46 -28.61
N LEU A 689 -20.31 20.01 -27.35
CA LEU A 689 -21.34 20.40 -26.42
C LEU A 689 -21.25 21.93 -26.27
N LYS A 690 -22.33 22.65 -26.56
CA LYS A 690 -22.45 23.98 -26.03
C LYS A 690 -22.68 23.83 -24.54
N ALA A 691 -21.62 24.05 -23.77
CA ALA A 691 -21.70 24.02 -22.33
C ALA A 691 -22.86 24.95 -21.87
N ALA A 692 -23.76 24.42 -21.05
CA ALA A 692 -24.94 25.15 -20.57
C ALA A 692 -24.55 26.16 -19.47
N SER A 693 -25.25 27.24 -19.35
CA SER A 693 -25.16 28.17 -18.22
C SER A 693 -26.03 27.68 -17.06
N LEU A 694 -25.68 28.02 -15.82
CA LEU A 694 -26.51 27.77 -14.64
C LEU A 694 -27.93 28.45 -14.82
N PRO A 695 -28.96 27.85 -14.25
CA PRO A 695 -29.01 26.60 -13.49
C PRO A 695 -28.90 25.34 -14.35
N LEU A 696 -28.32 24.27 -13.79
CA LEU A 696 -28.35 22.92 -14.38
C LEU A 696 -29.79 22.40 -14.36
N LYS A 697 -30.41 22.23 -15.55
CA LYS A 697 -31.82 21.83 -15.68
C LYS A 697 -31.95 20.32 -15.79
N ILE A 698 -32.60 19.73 -14.79
CA ILE A 698 -32.76 18.28 -14.65
C ILE A 698 -34.23 17.92 -14.86
N LEU A 699 -34.50 16.95 -15.74
CA LEU A 699 -35.81 16.31 -15.83
C LEU A 699 -35.71 14.94 -15.16
N LEU A 700 -36.31 14.78 -13.98
CA LEU A 700 -36.42 13.51 -13.27
C LEU A 700 -37.71 12.80 -13.72
N VAL A 701 -37.58 11.64 -14.30
CA VAL A 701 -38.69 10.80 -14.78
C VAL A 701 -38.74 9.53 -13.94
N ILE A 702 -39.84 9.29 -13.23
CA ILE A 702 -40.03 8.11 -12.38
C ILE A 702 -41.14 7.27 -12.98
N SER A 703 -40.81 6.01 -13.33
CA SER A 703 -41.75 5.06 -13.93
C SER A 703 -42.03 3.89 -12.95
N SER A 704 -43.29 3.79 -12.48
CA SER A 704 -43.74 2.74 -11.58
C SER A 704 -45.07 2.12 -12.06
N PRO A 705 -45.03 1.29 -13.12
CA PRO A 705 -46.20 0.66 -13.67
C PRO A 705 -46.92 -0.25 -12.64
N THR A 706 -48.27 -0.21 -12.61
CA THR A 706 -49.07 -0.90 -11.61
C THR A 706 -49.01 -2.43 -11.67
N ASN A 707 -48.62 -2.98 -12.79
CA ASN A 707 -48.48 -4.42 -13.02
C ASN A 707 -47.04 -4.95 -12.92
N LEU A 708 -46.13 -4.12 -12.40
CA LEU A 708 -44.78 -4.52 -11.95
C LEU A 708 -44.66 -4.30 -10.44
N THR A 709 -43.54 -4.71 -9.84
CA THR A 709 -43.24 -4.41 -8.44
C THR A 709 -43.26 -2.90 -8.25
N GLN A 710 -44.10 -2.41 -7.33
CA GLN A 710 -44.26 -0.98 -7.13
C GLN A 710 -42.96 -0.39 -6.54
N LEU A 711 -42.51 0.73 -7.11
CA LEU A 711 -41.42 1.53 -6.57
C LEU A 711 -42.01 2.51 -5.54
N ASP A 712 -41.27 2.84 -4.51
CA ASP A 712 -41.60 3.96 -3.63
C ASP A 712 -41.29 5.29 -4.33
N VAL A 713 -42.14 5.67 -5.28
CA VAL A 713 -41.99 6.88 -6.08
C VAL A 713 -41.81 8.14 -5.22
N ALA A 714 -42.57 8.20 -4.10
CA ALA A 714 -42.48 9.35 -3.20
C ALA A 714 -41.17 9.36 -2.39
N GLY A 715 -40.69 8.20 -2.01
CA GLY A 715 -39.40 8.04 -1.36
C GLY A 715 -38.24 8.42 -2.26
N GLU A 716 -38.22 7.90 -3.48
CA GLU A 716 -37.19 8.22 -4.49
C GLU A 716 -37.13 9.70 -4.83
N GLU A 717 -38.30 10.32 -5.07
CA GLU A 717 -38.40 11.77 -5.33
C GLU A 717 -37.89 12.57 -4.13
N ARG A 718 -38.28 12.16 -2.91
CA ARG A 718 -37.85 12.86 -1.70
C ARG A 718 -36.34 12.74 -1.50
N LEU A 719 -35.75 11.57 -1.69
CA LEU A 719 -34.30 11.35 -1.59
C LEU A 719 -33.52 12.27 -2.54
N ILE A 720 -33.94 12.32 -3.81
CA ILE A 720 -33.30 13.18 -4.80
C ILE A 720 -33.50 14.66 -4.43
N HIS A 721 -34.72 15.04 -4.01
CA HIS A 721 -35.01 16.42 -3.66
C HIS A 721 -34.25 16.90 -2.42
N GLU A 722 -34.13 16.04 -1.38
CA GLU A 722 -33.33 16.33 -0.17
C GLU A 722 -31.85 16.50 -0.50
N ALA A 723 -31.30 15.60 -1.34
CA ALA A 723 -29.92 15.68 -1.77
C ALA A 723 -29.61 16.96 -2.55
N LEU A 724 -30.58 17.46 -3.33
CA LEU A 724 -30.40 18.63 -4.19
C LEU A 724 -30.91 19.93 -3.58
N ALA A 725 -31.59 19.91 -2.43
CA ALA A 725 -32.30 21.08 -1.86
C ALA A 725 -31.41 22.34 -1.77
N LYS A 726 -30.21 22.19 -1.21
CA LYS A 726 -29.26 23.31 -1.06
C LYS A 726 -28.81 23.93 -2.38
N TYR A 727 -28.74 23.15 -3.46
CA TYR A 727 -28.36 23.64 -4.79
C TYR A 727 -29.51 24.23 -5.55
N ILE A 728 -30.75 23.76 -5.29
CA ILE A 728 -31.99 24.31 -5.80
C ILE A 728 -32.23 25.69 -5.16
N GLU A 729 -32.10 25.79 -3.82
CA GLU A 729 -32.21 27.05 -3.08
C GLU A 729 -31.16 28.08 -3.51
N ALA A 730 -29.95 27.64 -3.81
CA ALA A 730 -28.86 28.47 -4.33
C ALA A 730 -29.05 28.88 -5.81
N GLY A 731 -30.10 28.40 -6.49
CA GLY A 731 -30.35 28.70 -7.91
C GLY A 731 -29.35 28.04 -8.88
N GLN A 732 -28.62 27.03 -8.41
CA GLN A 732 -27.62 26.29 -9.22
C GLN A 732 -28.26 25.13 -9.98
N ILE A 733 -29.33 24.54 -9.45
CA ILE A 733 -30.06 23.43 -10.05
C ILE A 733 -31.53 23.78 -10.17
N GLU A 734 -32.14 23.42 -11.29
CA GLU A 734 -33.58 23.47 -11.53
C GLU A 734 -34.07 22.03 -11.79
N LEU A 735 -34.94 21.50 -10.91
CA LEU A 735 -35.44 20.13 -10.94
C LEU A 735 -36.93 20.09 -11.30
N ASP A 736 -37.26 19.47 -12.42
CA ASP A 736 -38.62 19.12 -12.79
C ASP A 736 -38.87 17.63 -12.66
N VAL A 737 -39.99 17.23 -12.04
CA VAL A 737 -40.33 15.81 -11.80
C VAL A 737 -41.52 15.39 -12.65
N LEU A 738 -41.39 14.27 -13.35
CA LEU A 738 -42.45 13.62 -14.12
C LEU A 738 -42.81 12.27 -13.52
N ARG A 739 -43.98 12.18 -12.88
CA ARG A 739 -44.43 10.95 -12.15
C ARG A 739 -45.26 10.01 -13.03
N GLU A 740 -45.81 10.51 -14.15
CA GLU A 740 -46.52 9.69 -15.14
C GLU A 740 -45.65 9.51 -16.38
N ALA A 741 -44.80 8.47 -16.35
CA ALA A 741 -43.77 8.27 -17.35
C ALA A 741 -44.32 7.65 -18.64
N THR A 742 -45.29 8.28 -19.27
CA THR A 742 -45.81 7.86 -20.59
C THR A 742 -44.95 8.43 -21.71
N ILE A 743 -44.91 7.74 -22.86
CA ILE A 743 -44.20 8.21 -24.06
C ILE A 743 -44.61 9.64 -24.43
N ARG A 744 -45.90 9.92 -24.31
CA ARG A 744 -46.46 11.25 -24.63
C ARG A 744 -45.97 12.34 -23.68
N ASN A 745 -46.03 12.08 -22.38
CA ASN A 745 -45.66 13.04 -21.36
C ASN A 745 -44.16 13.36 -21.37
N ILE A 746 -43.32 12.33 -21.58
CA ILE A 746 -41.86 12.49 -21.72
C ILE A 746 -41.55 13.36 -22.94
N ASN A 747 -42.14 13.06 -24.11
CA ASN A 747 -41.95 13.87 -25.32
C ASN A 747 -42.44 15.32 -25.16
N GLN A 748 -43.56 15.50 -24.44
CA GLN A 748 -44.09 16.82 -24.18
C GLN A 748 -43.11 17.62 -23.31
N LYS A 749 -42.65 17.05 -22.19
CA LYS A 749 -41.73 17.73 -21.28
C LYS A 749 -40.41 18.11 -21.97
N LEU A 750 -39.81 17.18 -22.73
CA LEU A 750 -38.57 17.43 -23.46
C LEU A 750 -38.69 18.54 -24.53
N ARG A 751 -39.93 18.85 -24.99
CA ARG A 751 -40.18 19.96 -25.94
C ARG A 751 -40.51 21.27 -25.26
N GLU A 752 -41.08 21.23 -24.04
CA GLU A 752 -41.48 22.42 -23.28
C GLU A 752 -40.28 23.22 -22.80
N LYS A 753 -39.17 22.52 -22.43
CA LYS A 753 -38.03 23.14 -21.79
C LYS A 753 -36.71 22.50 -22.22
N PRO A 754 -35.65 23.28 -22.40
CA PRO A 754 -34.33 22.74 -22.75
C PRO A 754 -33.63 22.16 -21.50
N TYR A 755 -33.79 20.87 -21.26
CA TYR A 755 -33.08 20.15 -20.16
C TYR A 755 -31.65 19.83 -20.55
N ASN A 756 -30.74 19.87 -19.53
CA ASN A 756 -29.35 19.50 -19.67
C ASN A 756 -29.14 18.02 -19.28
N VAL A 757 -29.93 17.56 -18.28
CA VAL A 757 -29.87 16.20 -17.74
C VAL A 757 -31.24 15.56 -17.79
N PHE A 758 -31.28 14.33 -18.26
CA PHE A 758 -32.43 13.44 -18.17
C PHE A 758 -32.14 12.33 -17.20
N HIS A 759 -32.84 12.30 -16.03
CA HIS A 759 -32.66 11.27 -15.02
C HIS A 759 -33.90 10.38 -14.99
N PHE A 760 -33.69 9.10 -15.32
CA PHE A 760 -34.73 8.08 -15.31
C PHE A 760 -34.59 7.14 -14.14
N ILE A 761 -35.66 6.93 -13.39
CA ILE A 761 -35.80 5.94 -12.32
C ILE A 761 -36.96 5.00 -12.70
N GLY A 762 -36.70 3.68 -12.75
CA GLY A 762 -37.71 2.73 -13.14
C GLY A 762 -37.18 1.31 -13.35
N HIS A 763 -38.06 0.48 -13.95
CA HIS A 763 -37.72 -0.92 -14.25
C HIS A 763 -37.05 -1.07 -15.61
N GLY A 764 -36.02 -1.91 -15.63
CA GLY A 764 -35.44 -2.45 -16.84
C GLY A 764 -35.80 -3.94 -16.99
N ILE A 765 -36.19 -4.39 -18.16
CA ILE A 765 -36.57 -5.78 -18.44
C ILE A 765 -35.68 -6.30 -19.56
N PHE A 766 -35.14 -7.50 -19.35
CA PHE A 766 -34.31 -8.18 -20.36
C PHE A 766 -35.04 -9.40 -20.90
N GLU A 767 -35.52 -9.31 -22.13
CA GLU A 767 -36.23 -10.38 -22.81
C GLU A 767 -35.69 -10.57 -24.23
N ASN A 768 -35.66 -11.81 -24.69
CA ASN A 768 -35.21 -12.17 -26.05
C ASN A 768 -33.83 -11.60 -26.42
N ASN A 769 -32.92 -11.56 -25.47
CA ASN A 769 -31.56 -11.03 -25.62
C ASN A 769 -31.52 -9.50 -25.89
N LYS A 770 -32.57 -8.76 -25.53
CA LYS A 770 -32.65 -7.30 -25.64
C LYS A 770 -33.07 -6.67 -24.32
N GLY A 771 -32.40 -5.58 -23.98
CA GLY A 771 -32.81 -4.73 -22.86
C GLY A 771 -33.91 -3.76 -23.27
N SER A 772 -34.93 -3.62 -22.45
CA SER A 772 -36.04 -2.68 -22.64
C SER A 772 -36.33 -1.91 -21.37
N ILE A 773 -36.76 -0.69 -21.48
CA ILE A 773 -37.21 0.15 -20.36
C ILE A 773 -38.73 0.01 -20.25
N ALA A 774 -39.22 -0.17 -19.04
CA ALA A 774 -40.66 -0.20 -18.76
C ALA A 774 -41.14 1.22 -18.45
N LEU A 775 -41.85 1.82 -19.40
CA LEU A 775 -42.61 3.03 -19.22
C LEU A 775 -44.07 2.73 -18.84
N GLU A 776 -44.84 3.72 -18.52
CA GLU A 776 -46.29 3.60 -18.28
C GLU A 776 -47.12 3.82 -19.57
N ASP A 777 -48.20 3.05 -19.74
CA ASP A 777 -49.24 3.34 -20.71
C ASP A 777 -50.36 4.20 -20.09
N GLN A 778 -51.46 4.43 -20.83
CA GLN A 778 -52.58 5.22 -20.35
C GLN A 778 -53.33 4.60 -19.14
N ASP A 779 -53.23 3.29 -18.99
CA ASP A 779 -53.81 2.54 -17.86
C ASP A 779 -52.83 2.33 -16.72
N ARG A 780 -51.65 3.00 -16.76
CA ARG A 780 -50.55 2.87 -15.84
C ARG A 780 -49.96 1.44 -15.79
N LYS A 781 -50.13 0.64 -16.85
CA LYS A 781 -49.45 -0.64 -17.01
C LYS A 781 -48.13 -0.43 -17.72
N TYR A 782 -47.22 -1.43 -17.57
CA TYR A 782 -45.95 -1.29 -18.26
C TYR A 782 -46.11 -1.34 -19.79
N LYS A 783 -45.37 -0.51 -20.43
CA LYS A 783 -45.12 -0.53 -21.87
C LYS A 783 -43.64 -0.58 -22.11
N LEU A 784 -43.19 -1.68 -22.70
CA LEU A 784 -41.77 -1.87 -23.02
C LEU A 784 -41.35 -0.98 -24.19
N LEU A 785 -40.26 -0.33 -24.01
CA LEU A 785 -39.58 0.44 -25.03
C LEU A 785 -38.15 -0.06 -25.15
N ASP A 786 -37.78 -0.56 -26.29
CA ASP A 786 -36.42 -1.02 -26.56
C ASP A 786 -35.44 0.16 -26.62
N ASP A 787 -34.16 -0.16 -26.70
CA ASP A 787 -33.07 0.80 -26.72
C ASP A 787 -33.18 1.79 -27.90
N GLU A 788 -33.64 1.34 -29.07
CA GLU A 788 -33.86 2.19 -30.23
C GLU A 788 -35.04 3.16 -30.03
N GLY A 789 -36.17 2.65 -29.55
CA GLY A 789 -37.34 3.44 -29.21
C GLY A 789 -37.06 4.50 -28.15
N PHE A 790 -36.32 4.10 -27.11
CA PHE A 790 -35.95 5.00 -26.01
C PHE A 790 -34.99 6.10 -26.50
N ALA A 791 -34.02 5.76 -27.33
CA ALA A 791 -33.12 6.75 -27.93
C ALA A 791 -33.81 7.79 -28.82
N ASN A 792 -34.98 7.45 -29.40
CA ASN A 792 -35.72 8.37 -30.24
C ASN A 792 -36.25 9.59 -29.46
N PHE A 793 -36.42 9.51 -28.11
CA PHE A 793 -36.79 10.71 -27.31
C PHE A 793 -35.78 11.84 -27.44
N PHE A 794 -34.53 11.49 -27.68
CA PHE A 794 -33.41 12.43 -27.62
C PHE A 794 -32.95 12.91 -28.99
N LEU A 795 -33.54 12.38 -30.06
CA LEU A 795 -33.22 12.82 -31.40
C LEU A 795 -33.59 14.29 -31.60
N GLY A 796 -32.61 15.10 -31.98
CA GLY A 796 -32.79 16.54 -32.20
C GLY A 796 -32.74 17.43 -30.94
N ASN A 797 -32.71 16.88 -29.75
CA ASN A 797 -32.50 17.64 -28.52
C ASN A 797 -31.01 18.00 -28.36
N ARG A 798 -30.65 19.26 -28.71
CA ARG A 798 -29.25 19.72 -28.70
C ARG A 798 -28.76 20.17 -27.34
N ASN A 799 -29.67 20.36 -26.36
CA ASN A 799 -29.31 20.85 -25.03
C ASN A 799 -29.03 19.73 -24.05
N LEU A 800 -29.51 18.51 -24.35
CA LEU A 800 -29.29 17.35 -23.48
C LEU A 800 -27.84 16.83 -23.60
N GLY A 801 -27.07 17.01 -22.52
CA GLY A 801 -25.70 16.61 -22.44
C GLY A 801 -25.51 15.26 -21.73
N LEU A 802 -26.46 14.90 -20.85
CA LEU A 802 -26.33 13.73 -19.97
C LEU A 802 -27.68 13.00 -19.81
N ALA A 803 -27.63 11.67 -19.85
CA ALA A 803 -28.72 10.83 -19.36
C ALA A 803 -28.22 9.97 -18.19
N VAL A 804 -29.02 9.86 -17.12
CA VAL A 804 -28.78 9.03 -15.95
C VAL A 804 -29.89 7.97 -15.90
N LEU A 805 -29.53 6.69 -15.90
CA LEU A 805 -30.45 5.57 -15.90
C LEU A 805 -30.30 4.78 -14.59
N ASN A 806 -31.28 4.90 -13.71
CA ASN A 806 -31.28 4.28 -12.39
C ASN A 806 -32.33 3.17 -12.28
N SER A 807 -31.92 2.01 -11.70
CA SER A 807 -32.80 0.89 -11.40
C SER A 807 -32.85 0.68 -9.89
N CYS A 808 -34.03 0.86 -9.28
CA CYS A 808 -34.21 0.75 -7.84
C CYS A 808 -34.29 -0.71 -7.33
N GLN A 809 -34.03 -0.87 -6.02
CA GLN A 809 -34.23 -2.12 -5.29
C GLN A 809 -35.71 -2.52 -5.28
N GLY A 810 -36.06 -3.63 -5.87
CA GLY A 810 -37.46 -4.07 -6.07
C GLY A 810 -37.80 -4.32 -7.54
N ALA A 811 -36.99 -3.85 -8.45
CA ALA A 811 -37.11 -4.11 -9.89
C ALA A 811 -36.58 -5.52 -10.29
N ALA A 812 -36.71 -6.50 -9.40
CA ALA A 812 -36.16 -7.84 -9.58
C ALA A 812 -36.97 -8.65 -10.61
N VAL A 813 -36.71 -8.42 -11.89
CA VAL A 813 -36.92 -9.44 -12.91
C VAL A 813 -35.63 -9.55 -13.73
N SER A 814 -34.85 -10.57 -13.40
CA SER A 814 -33.68 -11.12 -14.10
C SER A 814 -32.87 -10.15 -14.99
N SER A 815 -31.69 -9.86 -14.48
CA SER A 815 -30.53 -9.18 -15.04
C SER A 815 -30.50 -7.64 -14.96
N ASN A 816 -29.79 -7.16 -13.91
CA ASN A 816 -29.48 -5.76 -13.66
C ASN A 816 -28.59 -5.09 -14.74
N GLN A 817 -28.21 -5.83 -15.79
CA GLN A 817 -27.39 -5.31 -16.89
C GLN A 817 -28.20 -4.61 -18.01
N VAL A 818 -29.51 -4.48 -17.87
CA VAL A 818 -30.39 -3.89 -18.90
C VAL A 818 -29.97 -2.47 -19.23
N PHE A 819 -29.78 -1.62 -18.22
CA PHE A 819 -29.42 -0.22 -18.45
C PHE A 819 -28.00 -0.06 -18.99
N ALA A 820 -27.08 -0.90 -18.54
CA ALA A 820 -25.72 -0.94 -19.10
C ALA A 820 -25.73 -1.40 -20.57
N GLY A 821 -26.71 -2.22 -20.99
CA GLY A 821 -26.91 -2.63 -22.39
C GLY A 821 -27.54 -1.54 -23.25
N ILE A 822 -28.43 -0.71 -22.68
CA ILE A 822 -29.11 0.39 -23.38
C ILE A 822 -28.19 1.61 -23.55
N ALA A 823 -27.38 1.93 -22.56
CA ALA A 823 -26.54 3.14 -22.52
C ALA A 823 -25.62 3.31 -23.76
N PRO A 824 -24.93 2.27 -24.28
CA PRO A 824 -24.11 2.40 -25.48
C PRO A 824 -24.90 2.88 -26.71
N ASN A 825 -26.15 2.43 -26.87
CA ASN A 825 -26.99 2.82 -28.01
C ASN A 825 -27.49 4.27 -27.88
N LEU A 826 -27.76 4.74 -26.66
CA LEU A 826 -28.07 6.15 -26.42
C LEU A 826 -26.91 7.06 -26.83
N VAL A 827 -25.69 6.68 -26.47
CA VAL A 827 -24.47 7.41 -26.86
C VAL A 827 -24.28 7.36 -28.38
N ARG A 828 -24.47 6.19 -29.03
CA ARG A 828 -24.38 6.07 -30.49
C ARG A 828 -25.39 6.94 -31.21
N ARG A 829 -26.58 7.15 -30.64
CA ARG A 829 -27.64 7.96 -31.23
C ARG A 829 -27.58 9.44 -30.90
N GLY A 830 -26.63 9.89 -30.14
CA GLY A 830 -26.33 11.31 -30.04
C GLY A 830 -26.22 11.89 -28.64
N ILE A 831 -26.51 11.15 -27.57
CA ILE A 831 -26.30 11.66 -26.20
C ILE A 831 -24.80 11.66 -25.90
N PRO A 832 -24.21 12.78 -25.50
CA PRO A 832 -22.78 12.91 -25.26
C PRO A 832 -22.23 12.03 -24.12
N ALA A 833 -23.04 11.87 -23.05
CA ALA A 833 -22.70 11.05 -21.89
C ALA A 833 -23.94 10.34 -21.32
N VAL A 834 -23.79 9.10 -20.89
CA VAL A 834 -24.83 8.32 -20.23
C VAL A 834 -24.23 7.63 -19.01
N VAL A 835 -24.78 7.88 -17.84
CA VAL A 835 -24.51 7.13 -16.62
C VAL A 835 -25.60 6.07 -16.47
N ALA A 836 -25.21 4.80 -16.36
CA ALA A 836 -26.15 3.71 -16.15
C ALA A 836 -25.74 2.88 -14.94
N MET A 837 -26.72 2.49 -14.11
CA MET A 837 -26.47 1.59 -12.99
C MET A 837 -26.40 0.14 -13.48
N GLN A 838 -25.25 -0.50 -13.34
CA GLN A 838 -25.09 -1.90 -13.73
C GLN A 838 -25.61 -2.92 -12.71
N TYR A 839 -25.86 -2.47 -11.47
CA TYR A 839 -26.51 -3.23 -10.42
C TYR A 839 -27.65 -2.40 -9.81
N SER A 840 -28.56 -3.05 -9.07
CA SER A 840 -29.60 -2.30 -8.33
C SER A 840 -28.94 -1.45 -7.24
N ILE A 841 -29.41 -0.23 -7.09
CA ILE A 841 -28.86 0.73 -6.14
C ILE A 841 -29.67 0.72 -4.83
N LEU A 842 -28.99 0.82 -3.69
CA LEU A 842 -29.61 0.99 -2.38
C LEU A 842 -29.97 2.47 -2.15
N ASP A 843 -30.94 2.76 -1.28
CA ASP A 843 -31.36 4.12 -0.95
C ASP A 843 -30.19 4.98 -0.43
N THR A 844 -29.32 4.41 0.41
CA THR A 844 -28.12 5.09 0.89
C THR A 844 -27.17 5.45 -0.25
N THR A 845 -26.92 4.51 -1.15
CA THR A 845 -26.09 4.71 -2.33
C THR A 845 -26.70 5.70 -3.31
N ALA A 846 -28.04 5.65 -3.50
CA ALA A 846 -28.78 6.59 -4.35
C ALA A 846 -28.68 8.03 -3.84
N LYS A 847 -28.74 8.22 -2.52
CA LYS A 847 -28.60 9.53 -1.88
C LYS A 847 -27.19 10.10 -2.06
N VAL A 848 -26.16 9.30 -1.75
CA VAL A 848 -24.76 9.70 -1.93
C VAL A 848 -24.47 10.01 -3.41
N PHE A 849 -24.96 9.16 -4.32
CA PHE A 849 -24.85 9.40 -5.76
C PHE A 849 -25.47 10.73 -6.15
N ALA A 850 -26.70 11.02 -5.75
CA ALA A 850 -27.38 12.25 -6.13
C ALA A 850 -26.69 13.50 -5.56
N ASP A 851 -26.34 13.50 -4.27
CA ASP A 851 -25.68 14.64 -3.63
C ASP A 851 -24.32 14.91 -4.29
N GLU A 852 -23.45 13.93 -4.38
CA GLU A 852 -22.07 14.12 -4.85
C GLU A 852 -21.99 14.38 -6.36
N PHE A 853 -22.73 13.58 -7.15
CA PHE A 853 -22.69 13.69 -8.61
C PHE A 853 -23.23 15.03 -9.11
N TYR A 854 -24.42 15.42 -8.66
CA TYR A 854 -25.02 16.68 -9.12
C TYR A 854 -24.34 17.92 -8.51
N ARG A 855 -23.83 17.81 -7.29
CA ARG A 855 -22.99 18.86 -6.70
C ARG A 855 -21.78 19.15 -7.58
N THR A 856 -21.08 18.09 -7.97
CA THR A 856 -19.85 18.21 -8.77
C THR A 856 -20.16 18.76 -10.17
N LEU A 857 -21.27 18.34 -10.79
CA LEU A 857 -21.72 18.89 -12.05
C LEU A 857 -22.13 20.37 -11.94
N ALA A 858 -22.80 20.78 -10.86
CA ALA A 858 -23.16 22.18 -10.61
C ALA A 858 -21.95 23.09 -10.41
N LEU A 859 -20.81 22.53 -10.00
CA LEU A 859 -19.51 23.21 -9.94
C LEU A 859 -18.77 23.24 -11.29
N SER A 860 -19.44 22.87 -12.38
CA SER A 860 -18.92 22.87 -13.75
C SER A 860 -17.74 21.90 -13.97
N TRP A 861 -17.71 20.79 -13.22
CA TRP A 861 -16.74 19.74 -13.46
C TRP A 861 -17.14 18.83 -14.63
N PRO A 862 -16.19 18.22 -15.34
CA PRO A 862 -16.48 17.21 -16.35
C PRO A 862 -17.25 16.01 -15.78
N VAL A 863 -18.14 15.41 -16.59
CA VAL A 863 -18.97 14.26 -16.15
C VAL A 863 -18.14 13.09 -15.67
N ASP A 864 -17.02 12.81 -16.31
CA ASP A 864 -16.13 11.72 -15.92
C ASP A 864 -15.42 11.99 -14.59
N ALA A 865 -15.05 13.23 -14.32
CA ALA A 865 -14.56 13.61 -12.99
C ALA A 865 -15.67 13.52 -11.93
N ALA A 866 -16.88 13.99 -12.27
CA ALA A 866 -18.03 13.92 -11.36
C ALA A 866 -18.36 12.47 -10.99
N ILE A 867 -18.42 11.55 -11.96
CA ILE A 867 -18.70 10.14 -11.66
C ILE A 867 -17.58 9.48 -10.87
N GLN A 868 -16.33 9.85 -11.12
CA GLN A 868 -15.19 9.30 -10.38
C GLN A 868 -15.22 9.71 -8.91
N THR A 869 -15.47 11.00 -8.64
CA THR A 869 -15.63 11.51 -7.28
C THR A 869 -16.81 10.84 -6.58
N THR A 870 -17.92 10.67 -7.31
CA THR A 870 -19.12 9.98 -6.79
C THR A 870 -18.83 8.51 -6.42
N ARG A 871 -18.12 7.75 -7.27
CA ARG A 871 -17.71 6.37 -6.96
C ARG A 871 -16.85 6.32 -5.71
N ASN A 872 -15.94 7.27 -5.57
CA ASN A 872 -15.10 7.39 -4.39
C ASN A 872 -15.94 7.67 -3.13
N ALA A 873 -16.88 8.63 -3.18
CA ALA A 873 -17.80 8.93 -2.09
C ALA A 873 -18.65 7.71 -1.70
N ILE A 874 -19.20 6.97 -2.67
CA ILE A 874 -19.94 5.73 -2.41
C ILE A 874 -19.05 4.70 -1.70
N SER A 875 -17.81 4.53 -2.13
CA SER A 875 -16.90 3.57 -1.50
C SER A 875 -16.57 3.89 -0.05
N MET A 876 -16.56 5.16 0.31
CA MET A 876 -16.31 5.62 1.67
C MET A 876 -17.53 5.44 2.57
N GLU A 877 -18.72 5.72 2.05
CA GLU A 877 -19.97 5.66 2.82
C GLU A 877 -20.47 4.21 2.98
N VAL A 878 -20.38 3.40 1.93
CA VAL A 878 -20.95 2.05 1.88
C VAL A 878 -19.91 0.96 2.16
N GLY A 879 -18.63 1.23 1.91
CA GLY A 879 -17.51 0.30 2.08
C GLY A 879 -17.07 -0.36 0.77
N LEU A 880 -15.82 -0.86 0.77
CA LEU A 880 -15.20 -1.57 -0.37
C LEU A 880 -15.55 -3.07 -0.41
N ASP A 881 -16.26 -3.59 0.60
CA ASP A 881 -16.78 -4.95 0.64
C ASP A 881 -18.09 -5.11 -0.14
N LYS A 882 -18.66 -3.99 -0.58
CA LYS A 882 -19.91 -3.92 -1.37
C LYS A 882 -19.62 -3.50 -2.80
N PRO A 883 -20.43 -3.97 -3.78
CA PRO A 883 -20.24 -3.64 -5.19
C PRO A 883 -20.72 -2.22 -5.56
N ASP A 884 -21.20 -1.45 -4.60
CA ASP A 884 -21.91 -0.20 -4.81
C ASP A 884 -21.08 0.88 -5.50
N PHE A 885 -19.81 1.02 -5.14
CA PHE A 885 -18.90 1.99 -5.76
C PHE A 885 -18.70 1.76 -7.27
N ALA A 886 -18.76 0.52 -7.71
CA ALA A 886 -18.62 0.15 -9.11
C ALA A 886 -19.97 0.14 -9.86
N THR A 887 -21.10 0.36 -9.15
CA THR A 887 -22.44 0.33 -9.76
C THR A 887 -22.65 1.40 -10.82
N PRO A 888 -22.23 2.65 -10.66
CA PRO A 888 -22.39 3.66 -11.69
C PRO A 888 -21.37 3.49 -12.82
N VAL A 889 -21.84 3.28 -14.04
CA VAL A 889 -21.02 3.12 -15.26
C VAL A 889 -21.22 4.31 -16.16
N LEU A 890 -20.14 4.95 -16.58
CA LEU A 890 -20.16 6.09 -17.51
C LEU A 890 -19.82 5.64 -18.93
N TYR A 891 -20.75 5.84 -19.82
CA TYR A 891 -20.55 5.74 -21.29
C TYR A 891 -20.49 7.14 -21.87
N MET A 892 -19.48 7.47 -22.63
CA MET A 892 -19.36 8.78 -23.24
C MET A 892 -18.70 8.75 -24.61
N ARG A 893 -18.98 9.78 -25.39
CA ARG A 893 -18.34 10.10 -26.67
C ARG A 893 -17.79 11.54 -26.71
N ALA A 894 -18.15 12.34 -25.72
CA ALA A 894 -17.63 13.70 -25.58
C ALA A 894 -16.14 13.69 -25.33
N LYS A 895 -15.39 14.62 -25.92
CA LYS A 895 -13.93 14.67 -25.79
C LYS A 895 -13.52 15.15 -24.40
N ASP A 896 -14.20 16.12 -23.85
CA ASP A 896 -13.83 16.81 -22.59
C ASP A 896 -14.77 16.53 -21.42
N GLY A 897 -15.95 15.93 -21.67
CA GLY A 897 -16.94 15.64 -20.63
C GLY A 897 -17.68 16.87 -20.06
N MET A 898 -17.43 18.05 -20.60
CA MET A 898 -18.03 19.30 -20.11
C MET A 898 -19.47 19.44 -20.57
N ILE A 899 -20.44 19.41 -19.65
CA ILE A 899 -21.86 19.68 -19.90
C ILE A 899 -22.28 21.06 -19.44
N MET A 900 -21.51 21.72 -18.60
CA MET A 900 -21.72 23.09 -18.10
C MET A 900 -20.52 23.97 -18.47
N SER A 901 -20.76 25.22 -18.81
CA SER A 901 -19.70 26.24 -18.92
C SER A 901 -19.36 26.73 -17.52
N GLY A 902 -18.06 26.78 -17.16
CA GLY A 902 -17.63 27.47 -15.96
C GLY A 902 -18.11 28.92 -15.93
N LEU A 903 -18.40 29.42 -14.72
CA LEU A 903 -18.75 30.84 -14.47
C LEU A 903 -17.56 31.73 -14.79
#